data_948eaeef1dc6d0a689acbf5836739de5
#
_entry.id   948eaeef1dc6d0a689acbf5836739de5
#
_cell.length_a   1.000
_cell.length_b   1.000
_cell.length_c   1.000
_cell.angle_alpha   90.00
_cell.angle_beta   90.00
_cell.angle_gamma   90.00
#
_symmetry.space_group_name_H-M   'P 1'
#
loop_
_entity.id
_entity.type
_entity.pdbx_description
1 polymer ?
#
loop_
_entity_poly.entity_id
_entity_poly.type
_entity_poly.pdbx_seq_one_letter_code
_entity_poly.pdbx_strand_id
1 'polypeptide(L)'
;LNRILTAIILSLFIVTGYITYLVHERQSELQKLTRYTDSWSVSQIVSEYMRLEARLSAMGLEIKGSDHDEVRLRLEIMMSQIALLQQGDLGKFIGKDPHRKAIVDSLITLLDRLDKQLDTMTTAQLKLMLQEMSTLDGPLTSLASTSLAQDFNLVNLTHDKIQNLYYIYSAISILLIILCITLGMLMLKQNNTLRRAHVRMKLLATDLQASKEKLQVQNRRLQYDAYHDSLTGMPNRLSFWQRLQEVVNQVRPYHGSAVVMLFDLDNFKDVNDTQGHDAGDKLLQDLASRLSFFRKTSETLYRLGGDEFALVTHDLSEEMALERAAVIREKISQPYQIYDSQIQIGACIGIVISDGESRTDYLYKCADLALYEAKKEGSGYVQIFRPGMLQRQQENKSFEDDLMQALERGEFRVYYQPIADAMNGEIYGYEALVRWFHPLRGSVPPTEFIPVAEKIGLINALGEWVLKTACEAAASWSSPLKVSVNVSPVQLMNSSLTDTVVTILRTTGLDPYRLDLEITESDVFNENTRSLEILSQLRELGVQISIDDFGTGYSSLSRLSYFPFDKIKIDRSFVINIPHQQDDLDIVRLIISMGKSLHMRIVAEGVETEEQLKSLRKLGCDLVQGYLIGKPGPLTSAGK
;
A
#
# COMPACT_ATOMS: atom_id res chain seq x y z
N LEU A 1 62.83 20.58 -30.24
CA LEU A 1 62.29 20.16 -28.97
C LEU A 1 60.87 20.73 -28.73
N ASN A 2 60.66 22.06 -28.91
CA ASN A 2 59.33 22.69 -28.73
C ASN A 2 58.25 22.08 -29.65
N ARG A 3 58.60 21.78 -30.94
CA ARG A 3 57.64 21.13 -31.86
C ARG A 3 57.24 19.72 -31.45
N ILE A 4 58.18 18.96 -30.88
CA ILE A 4 57.91 17.62 -30.36
C ILE A 4 57.02 17.72 -29.11
N LEU A 5 57.32 18.69 -28.23
CA LEU A 5 56.51 18.96 -27.05
C LEU A 5 55.08 19.36 -27.40
N THR A 6 54.92 20.24 -28.41
CA THR A 6 53.62 20.67 -28.90
C THR A 6 52.82 19.50 -29.52
N ALA A 7 53.49 18.62 -30.26
CA ALA A 7 52.84 17.43 -30.85
C ALA A 7 52.39 16.43 -29.76
N ILE A 8 53.20 16.25 -28.71
CA ILE A 8 52.85 15.39 -27.57
C ILE A 8 51.65 15.99 -26.80
N ILE A 9 51.66 17.29 -26.53
CA ILE A 9 50.54 17.96 -25.84
C ILE A 9 49.25 17.86 -26.66
N LEU A 10 49.33 18.03 -27.97
CA LEU A 10 48.18 17.92 -28.86
C LEU A 10 47.61 16.49 -28.88
N SER A 11 48.50 15.47 -28.93
CA SER A 11 48.07 14.07 -28.82
C SER A 11 47.43 13.76 -27.48
N LEU A 12 47.93 14.36 -26.41
CA LEU A 12 47.40 14.25 -25.05
C LEU A 12 45.97 14.79 -24.97
N PHE A 13 45.74 15.97 -25.55
CA PHE A 13 44.40 16.56 -25.60
C PHE A 13 43.40 15.69 -26.39
N ILE A 14 43.84 15.15 -27.53
CA ILE A 14 43.00 14.28 -28.36
C ILE A 14 42.61 13.00 -27.62
N VAL A 15 43.58 12.33 -26.95
CA VAL A 15 43.35 11.09 -26.21
C VAL A 15 42.46 11.34 -24.97
N THR A 16 42.73 12.39 -24.21
CA THR A 16 41.93 12.76 -23.05
C THR A 16 40.51 13.14 -23.45
N GLY A 17 40.34 13.94 -24.51
CA GLY A 17 39.05 14.32 -25.07
C GLY A 17 38.25 13.11 -25.57
N TYR A 18 38.93 12.18 -26.25
CA TYR A 18 38.28 10.95 -26.72
C TYR A 18 37.83 10.04 -25.59
N ILE A 19 38.63 9.88 -24.53
CA ILE A 19 38.27 9.06 -23.37
C ILE A 19 37.16 9.74 -22.57
N THR A 20 37.21 11.07 -22.39
CA THR A 20 36.12 11.83 -21.72
C THR A 20 34.81 11.68 -22.49
N TYR A 21 34.88 11.74 -23.82
CA TYR A 21 33.71 11.48 -24.67
C TYR A 21 33.15 10.08 -24.49
N LEU A 22 34.00 9.04 -24.51
CA LEU A 22 33.61 7.65 -24.30
C LEU A 22 32.95 7.40 -22.90
N VAL A 23 33.54 8.01 -21.88
CA VAL A 23 33.00 7.93 -20.52
C VAL A 23 31.65 8.61 -20.42
N HIS A 24 31.51 9.79 -21.01
CA HIS A 24 30.28 10.55 -21.05
C HIS A 24 29.18 9.82 -21.83
N GLU A 25 29.48 9.24 -22.95
CA GLU A 25 28.56 8.43 -23.76
C GLU A 25 28.05 7.23 -22.96
N ARG A 26 28.95 6.52 -22.26
CA ARG A 26 28.58 5.37 -21.40
C ARG A 26 27.81 5.78 -20.16
N GLN A 27 28.13 6.91 -19.57
CA GLN A 27 27.36 7.44 -18.42
C GLN A 27 25.95 7.86 -18.85
N SER A 28 25.81 8.40 -20.07
CA SER A 28 24.49 8.69 -20.66
C SER A 28 23.67 7.42 -20.94
N GLU A 29 24.30 6.34 -21.40
CA GLU A 29 23.65 5.04 -21.57
C GLU A 29 23.16 4.47 -20.21
N LEU A 30 23.97 4.60 -19.15
CA LEU A 30 23.57 4.20 -17.79
C LEU A 30 22.40 5.00 -17.25
N GLN A 31 22.37 6.32 -17.47
CA GLN A 31 21.24 7.16 -17.05
C GLN A 31 19.95 6.82 -17.79
N LYS A 32 20.04 6.26 -19.00
CA LYS A 32 18.87 5.73 -19.73
C LYS A 32 18.43 4.38 -19.17
N LEU A 33 19.36 3.57 -18.68
CA LEU A 33 19.09 2.26 -18.09
C LEU A 33 18.59 2.35 -16.63
N THR A 34 18.97 3.40 -15.89
CA THR A 34 18.50 3.64 -14.50
C THR A 34 17.08 4.20 -14.40
N ARG A 35 16.40 4.43 -15.51
CA ARG A 35 14.96 4.61 -15.46
C ARG A 35 14.33 3.24 -15.18
N TYR A 36 14.15 2.95 -13.93
CA TYR A 36 13.38 1.81 -13.36
C TYR A 36 11.94 1.67 -13.91
N THR A 37 11.65 2.30 -15.04
CA THR A 37 10.32 2.39 -15.61
C THR A 37 9.84 1.08 -16.20
N ASP A 38 10.72 0.26 -16.76
CA ASP A 38 10.26 -0.88 -17.54
C ASP A 38 9.98 -2.12 -16.67
N SER A 39 10.88 -2.48 -15.76
CA SER A 39 10.64 -3.56 -14.81
C SER A 39 9.58 -3.19 -13.76
N TRP A 40 9.54 -1.92 -13.35
CA TRP A 40 8.47 -1.42 -12.49
C TRP A 40 7.13 -1.47 -13.20
N SER A 41 7.09 -1.14 -14.50
CA SER A 41 5.87 -1.21 -15.31
C SER A 41 5.34 -2.65 -15.41
N VAL A 42 6.21 -3.65 -15.62
CA VAL A 42 5.79 -5.07 -15.64
C VAL A 42 5.26 -5.50 -14.27
N SER A 43 5.97 -5.15 -13.19
CA SER A 43 5.54 -5.48 -11.83
C SER A 43 4.22 -4.80 -11.46
N GLN A 44 3.99 -3.58 -11.91
CA GLN A 44 2.75 -2.86 -11.70
C GLN A 44 1.61 -3.53 -12.47
N ILE A 45 1.85 -3.94 -13.72
CA ILE A 45 0.87 -4.64 -14.54
C ILE A 45 0.48 -5.97 -13.88
N VAL A 46 1.44 -6.73 -13.37
CA VAL A 46 1.16 -7.96 -12.61
C VAL A 46 0.35 -7.67 -11.35
N SER A 47 0.68 -6.60 -10.64
CA SER A 47 -0.07 -6.17 -9.46
C SER A 47 -1.51 -5.75 -9.80
N GLU A 48 -1.70 -5.01 -10.90
CA GLU A 48 -3.04 -4.61 -11.33
C GLU A 48 -3.84 -5.81 -11.88
N TYR A 49 -3.17 -6.78 -12.52
CA TYR A 49 -3.78 -8.03 -12.94
C TYR A 49 -4.33 -8.82 -11.74
N MET A 50 -3.50 -9.01 -10.71
CA MET A 50 -3.92 -9.69 -9.48
C MET A 50 -5.04 -8.94 -8.75
N ARG A 51 -5.03 -7.61 -8.82
CA ARG A 51 -6.11 -6.76 -8.28
C ARG A 51 -7.40 -6.92 -9.07
N LEU A 52 -7.32 -7.00 -10.41
CA LEU A 52 -8.46 -7.23 -11.28
C LEU A 52 -9.07 -8.60 -11.02
N GLU A 53 -8.23 -9.65 -10.98
CA GLU A 53 -8.63 -11.01 -10.67
C GLU A 53 -9.35 -11.10 -9.32
N ALA A 54 -8.78 -10.43 -8.34
CA ALA A 54 -9.33 -10.33 -7.01
C ALA A 54 -10.72 -9.70 -6.97
N ARG A 55 -10.90 -8.63 -7.72
CA ARG A 55 -12.20 -7.94 -7.80
C ARG A 55 -13.24 -8.80 -8.52
N LEU A 56 -12.84 -9.42 -9.60
CA LEU A 56 -13.69 -10.38 -10.31
C LEU A 56 -14.07 -11.56 -9.41
N SER A 57 -13.14 -12.06 -8.62
CA SER A 57 -13.39 -13.13 -7.66
C SER A 57 -14.41 -12.72 -6.58
N ALA A 58 -14.28 -11.52 -6.04
CA ALA A 58 -15.21 -10.96 -5.08
C ALA A 58 -16.62 -10.76 -5.66
N MET A 59 -16.72 -10.39 -6.94
CA MET A 59 -17.99 -10.29 -7.67
C MET A 59 -18.70 -11.64 -7.80
N GLY A 60 -17.95 -12.76 -7.92
CA GLY A 60 -18.50 -14.13 -8.02
C GLY A 60 -19.02 -14.72 -6.71
N LEU A 61 -18.67 -14.13 -5.58
CA LEU A 61 -19.01 -14.64 -4.24
C LEU A 61 -20.15 -13.88 -3.54
N GLU A 62 -20.88 -13.01 -4.25
CA GLU A 62 -22.00 -12.22 -3.72
C GLU A 62 -21.68 -11.41 -2.43
N ILE A 63 -20.43 -10.99 -2.25
CA ILE A 63 -20.02 -10.20 -1.09
C ILE A 63 -20.65 -8.79 -1.19
N LYS A 64 -21.38 -8.38 -0.15
CA LYS A 64 -21.93 -7.02 -0.05
C LYS A 64 -20.82 -6.00 -0.27
N GLY A 65 -20.93 -5.23 -1.34
CA GLY A 65 -19.98 -4.17 -1.67
C GLY A 65 -19.09 -4.44 -2.89
N SER A 66 -19.27 -5.54 -3.66
CA SER A 66 -18.62 -5.70 -4.96
C SER A 66 -19.25 -4.76 -5.99
N ASP A 67 -18.43 -3.88 -6.56
CA ASP A 67 -18.86 -2.86 -7.51
C ASP A 67 -18.39 -3.22 -8.92
N HIS A 68 -19.32 -3.39 -9.83
CA HIS A 68 -19.05 -3.69 -11.25
C HIS A 68 -18.24 -2.57 -11.92
N ASP A 69 -18.46 -1.33 -11.50
CA ASP A 69 -17.73 -0.20 -12.05
C ASP A 69 -16.26 -0.20 -11.62
N GLU A 70 -15.94 -0.70 -10.43
CA GLU A 70 -14.54 -0.88 -10.02
C GLU A 70 -13.84 -1.95 -10.85
N VAL A 71 -14.51 -3.06 -11.19
CA VAL A 71 -13.95 -4.08 -12.10
C VAL A 71 -13.72 -3.47 -13.47
N ARG A 72 -14.67 -2.72 -13.98
CA ARG A 72 -14.56 -2.03 -15.27
C ARG A 72 -13.42 -1.03 -15.26
N LEU A 73 -13.32 -0.20 -14.23
CA LEU A 73 -12.21 0.73 -14.06
C LEU A 73 -10.86 0.01 -14.03
N ARG A 74 -10.75 -1.11 -13.29
CA ARG A 74 -9.52 -1.89 -13.23
C ARG A 74 -9.18 -2.52 -14.56
N LEU A 75 -10.17 -2.99 -15.28
CA LEU A 75 -10.00 -3.54 -16.62
C LEU A 75 -9.49 -2.46 -17.60
N GLU A 76 -10.07 -1.27 -17.57
CA GLU A 76 -9.63 -0.13 -18.39
C GLU A 76 -8.19 0.29 -18.03
N ILE A 77 -7.86 0.38 -16.75
CA ILE A 77 -6.49 0.64 -16.29
C ILE A 77 -5.55 -0.43 -16.83
N MET A 78 -5.94 -1.68 -16.72
CA MET A 78 -5.14 -2.82 -17.18
C MET A 78 -4.93 -2.79 -18.69
N MET A 79 -5.98 -2.54 -19.46
CA MET A 79 -5.90 -2.42 -20.91
C MET A 79 -5.02 -1.24 -21.36
N SER A 80 -5.13 -0.11 -20.65
CA SER A 80 -4.26 1.04 -20.89
C SER A 80 -2.78 0.72 -20.60
N GLN A 81 -2.51 -0.01 -19.53
CA GLN A 81 -1.14 -0.34 -19.15
C GLN A 81 -0.50 -1.41 -20.05
N ILE A 82 -1.29 -2.35 -20.56
CA ILE A 82 -0.78 -3.37 -21.49
C ILE A 82 -0.23 -2.77 -22.78
N ALA A 83 -0.78 -1.66 -23.25
CA ALA A 83 -0.24 -0.96 -24.41
C ALA A 83 1.24 -0.56 -24.19
N LEU A 84 1.65 -0.35 -22.94
CA LEU A 84 3.05 -0.04 -22.59
C LEU A 84 3.97 -1.27 -22.76
N LEU A 85 3.45 -2.50 -22.57
CA LEU A 85 4.22 -3.73 -22.76
C LEU A 85 4.67 -3.94 -24.23
N GLN A 86 3.97 -3.32 -25.16
CA GLN A 86 4.27 -3.47 -26.60
C GLN A 86 5.18 -2.36 -27.11
N GLN A 87 5.52 -1.35 -26.30
CA GLN A 87 6.27 -0.18 -26.71
C GLN A 87 7.68 -0.15 -26.12
N GLY A 88 8.56 0.61 -26.76
CA GLY A 88 9.90 0.88 -26.26
C GLY A 88 10.80 -0.37 -26.15
N ASP A 89 11.66 -0.36 -25.16
CA ASP A 89 12.61 -1.45 -24.92
C ASP A 89 11.93 -2.66 -24.27
N LEU A 90 10.85 -2.43 -23.55
CA LEU A 90 10.02 -3.49 -22.99
C LEU A 90 9.32 -4.31 -24.09
N GLY A 91 8.80 -3.65 -25.13
CA GLY A 91 8.24 -4.34 -26.30
C GLY A 91 9.28 -5.18 -27.04
N LYS A 92 10.52 -4.69 -27.12
CA LYS A 92 11.64 -5.46 -27.67
C LYS A 92 12.01 -6.66 -26.78
N PHE A 93 11.99 -6.49 -25.46
CA PHE A 93 12.26 -7.56 -24.49
C PHE A 93 11.24 -8.69 -24.61
N ILE A 94 9.97 -8.33 -24.71
CA ILE A 94 8.87 -9.29 -24.86
C ILE A 94 8.94 -9.95 -26.24
N GLY A 95 9.16 -9.19 -27.29
CA GLY A 95 9.21 -9.67 -28.66
C GLY A 95 10.39 -10.58 -28.99
N LYS A 96 11.47 -10.55 -28.21
CA LYS A 96 12.66 -11.41 -28.40
C LYS A 96 12.43 -12.87 -28.00
N ASP A 97 11.46 -13.14 -27.16
CA ASP A 97 11.18 -14.48 -26.67
C ASP A 97 9.73 -14.85 -27.04
N PRO A 98 9.52 -15.86 -27.90
CA PRO A 98 8.20 -16.31 -28.29
C PRO A 98 7.31 -16.69 -27.09
N HIS A 99 7.91 -17.19 -26.01
CA HIS A 99 7.18 -17.58 -24.81
C HIS A 99 6.66 -16.34 -24.05
N ARG A 100 7.50 -15.31 -23.91
CA ARG A 100 7.10 -14.03 -23.28
C ARG A 100 6.01 -13.33 -24.09
N LYS A 101 6.18 -13.34 -25.42
CA LYS A 101 5.18 -12.80 -26.34
C LYS A 101 3.85 -13.53 -26.20
N ALA A 102 3.87 -14.85 -26.13
CA ALA A 102 2.67 -15.66 -25.94
C ALA A 102 1.95 -15.36 -24.62
N ILE A 103 2.68 -15.10 -23.54
CA ILE A 103 2.11 -14.68 -22.24
C ILE A 103 1.35 -13.37 -22.40
N VAL A 104 1.98 -12.36 -23.02
CA VAL A 104 1.37 -11.04 -23.23
C VAL A 104 0.20 -11.12 -24.19
N ASP A 105 0.31 -11.86 -25.27
CA ASP A 105 -0.77 -12.09 -26.25
C ASP A 105 -1.97 -12.82 -25.60
N SER A 106 -1.69 -13.79 -24.73
CA SER A 106 -2.73 -14.49 -23.94
C SER A 106 -3.42 -13.55 -22.96
N LEU A 107 -2.66 -12.69 -22.28
CA LEU A 107 -3.19 -11.67 -21.38
C LEU A 107 -4.10 -10.71 -22.14
N ILE A 108 -3.65 -10.19 -23.27
CA ILE A 108 -4.44 -9.30 -24.12
C ILE A 108 -5.75 -9.95 -24.56
N THR A 109 -5.66 -11.20 -25.04
CA THR A 109 -6.82 -11.95 -25.52
C THR A 109 -7.83 -12.20 -24.40
N LEU A 110 -7.35 -12.49 -23.22
CA LEU A 110 -8.17 -12.74 -22.03
C LEU A 110 -8.88 -11.46 -21.58
N LEU A 111 -8.16 -10.35 -21.50
CA LEU A 111 -8.74 -9.07 -21.09
C LEU A 111 -9.73 -8.52 -22.12
N ASP A 112 -9.44 -8.68 -23.41
CA ASP A 112 -10.34 -8.28 -24.49
C ASP A 112 -11.66 -9.10 -24.49
N ARG A 113 -11.55 -10.37 -24.08
CA ARG A 113 -12.73 -11.25 -23.88
C ARG A 113 -13.50 -10.83 -22.62
N LEU A 114 -12.78 -10.53 -21.55
CA LEU A 114 -13.37 -10.04 -20.29
C LEU A 114 -14.12 -8.74 -20.53
N ASP A 115 -13.53 -7.78 -21.22
CA ASP A 115 -14.15 -6.48 -21.56
C ASP A 115 -15.46 -6.67 -22.32
N LYS A 116 -15.47 -7.55 -23.31
CA LYS A 116 -16.65 -7.82 -24.14
C LYS A 116 -17.78 -8.57 -23.41
N GLN A 117 -17.44 -9.32 -22.37
CA GLN A 117 -18.40 -10.20 -21.70
C GLN A 117 -18.78 -9.73 -20.29
N LEU A 118 -18.07 -8.76 -19.71
CA LEU A 118 -18.20 -8.33 -18.33
C LEU A 118 -19.64 -8.03 -17.92
N ASP A 119 -20.36 -7.31 -18.75
CA ASP A 119 -21.72 -6.85 -18.44
C ASP A 119 -22.81 -7.93 -18.61
N THR A 120 -22.47 -9.05 -19.26
CA THR A 120 -23.42 -10.14 -19.58
C THR A 120 -23.00 -11.48 -18.97
N MET A 121 -21.94 -11.48 -18.20
CA MET A 121 -21.31 -12.70 -17.71
C MET A 121 -22.16 -13.39 -16.65
N THR A 122 -22.45 -14.66 -16.87
CA THR A 122 -23.08 -15.52 -15.85
C THR A 122 -22.05 -15.98 -14.82
N THR A 123 -22.51 -16.37 -13.62
CA THR A 123 -21.65 -16.89 -12.55
C THR A 123 -20.79 -18.09 -13.02
N ALA A 124 -21.31 -18.91 -13.90
CA ALA A 124 -20.57 -20.03 -14.47
C ALA A 124 -19.46 -19.57 -15.42
N GLN A 125 -19.74 -18.57 -16.24
CA GLN A 125 -18.75 -17.97 -17.14
C GLN A 125 -17.68 -17.22 -16.37
N LEU A 126 -18.07 -16.53 -15.31
CA LEU A 126 -17.16 -15.83 -14.42
C LEU A 126 -16.17 -16.81 -13.75
N LYS A 127 -16.67 -17.95 -13.27
CA LYS A 127 -15.83 -19.00 -12.69
C LYS A 127 -14.84 -19.57 -13.71
N LEU A 128 -15.25 -19.75 -14.95
CA LEU A 128 -14.39 -20.21 -16.03
C LEU A 128 -13.32 -19.15 -16.36
N MET A 129 -13.72 -17.90 -16.45
CA MET A 129 -12.81 -16.78 -16.71
C MET A 129 -11.73 -16.68 -15.65
N LEU A 130 -12.08 -16.86 -14.38
CA LEU A 130 -11.15 -16.85 -13.27
C LEU A 130 -10.19 -18.03 -13.29
N GLN A 131 -10.68 -19.19 -13.66
CA GLN A 131 -9.81 -20.35 -13.83
C GLN A 131 -8.80 -20.09 -14.97
N GLU A 132 -9.21 -19.42 -16.03
CA GLU A 132 -8.29 -19.02 -17.11
C GLU A 132 -7.31 -17.94 -16.59
N MET A 133 -7.77 -16.96 -15.83
CA MET A 133 -6.90 -15.92 -15.23
C MET A 133 -5.84 -16.55 -14.33
N SER A 134 -6.22 -17.42 -13.41
CA SER A 134 -5.26 -18.07 -12.50
C SER A 134 -4.16 -18.86 -13.24
N THR A 135 -4.38 -19.28 -14.49
CA THR A 135 -3.32 -19.93 -15.30
C THR A 135 -2.23 -18.95 -15.73
N LEU A 136 -2.54 -17.64 -15.76
CA LEU A 136 -1.59 -16.61 -16.16
C LEU A 136 -0.78 -16.04 -14.97
N ASP A 137 -1.17 -16.30 -13.72
CA ASP A 137 -0.48 -15.78 -12.52
C ASP A 137 0.99 -16.14 -12.47
N GLY A 138 1.27 -17.44 -12.63
CA GLY A 138 2.63 -17.93 -12.66
C GLY A 138 3.45 -17.36 -13.83
N PRO A 139 2.96 -17.47 -15.07
CA PRO A 139 3.59 -16.88 -16.24
C PRO A 139 3.84 -15.37 -16.13
N LEU A 140 2.87 -14.59 -15.65
CA LEU A 140 3.00 -13.14 -15.48
C LEU A 140 4.00 -12.78 -14.37
N THR A 141 3.95 -13.49 -13.25
CA THR A 141 4.91 -13.31 -12.16
C THR A 141 6.32 -13.69 -12.63
N SER A 142 6.46 -14.74 -13.43
CA SER A 142 7.73 -15.12 -14.06
C SER A 142 8.22 -14.06 -15.05
N LEU A 143 7.32 -13.44 -15.82
CA LEU A 143 7.65 -12.34 -16.71
C LEU A 143 8.19 -11.13 -15.94
N ALA A 144 7.55 -10.76 -14.83
CA ALA A 144 7.99 -9.66 -13.97
C ALA A 144 9.36 -9.95 -13.35
N SER A 145 9.54 -11.15 -12.79
CA SER A 145 10.82 -11.54 -12.19
C SER A 145 11.95 -11.63 -13.21
N THR A 146 11.64 -12.07 -14.43
CA THR A 146 12.62 -12.16 -15.52
C THR A 146 12.98 -10.79 -16.05
N SER A 147 12.02 -9.86 -16.13
CA SER A 147 12.27 -8.45 -16.47
C SER A 147 13.19 -7.79 -15.44
N LEU A 148 12.90 -7.98 -14.17
CA LEU A 148 13.71 -7.46 -13.05
C LEU A 148 15.13 -8.05 -13.05
N ALA A 149 15.25 -9.36 -13.30
CA ALA A 149 16.53 -10.04 -13.37
C ALA A 149 17.35 -9.57 -14.59
N GLN A 150 16.70 -9.27 -15.70
CA GLN A 150 17.37 -8.74 -16.89
C GLN A 150 17.91 -7.32 -16.65
N ASP A 151 17.11 -6.44 -16.04
CA ASP A 151 17.55 -5.08 -15.72
C ASP A 151 18.75 -5.11 -14.75
N PHE A 152 18.68 -5.99 -13.74
CA PHE A 152 19.78 -6.18 -12.79
C PHE A 152 21.05 -6.69 -13.48
N ASN A 153 20.93 -7.65 -14.41
CA ASN A 153 22.05 -8.15 -15.18
C ASN A 153 22.61 -7.07 -16.14
N LEU A 154 21.73 -6.28 -16.74
CA LEU A 154 22.15 -5.19 -17.64
C LEU A 154 22.92 -4.09 -16.90
N VAL A 155 22.46 -3.74 -15.68
CA VAL A 155 23.13 -2.79 -14.78
C VAL A 155 24.50 -3.32 -14.35
N ASN A 156 24.58 -4.59 -13.94
CA ASN A 156 25.84 -5.21 -13.54
C ASN A 156 26.87 -5.31 -14.70
N LEU A 157 26.42 -5.76 -15.87
CA LEU A 157 27.27 -5.85 -17.06
C LEU A 157 27.80 -4.47 -17.51
N THR A 158 27.01 -3.42 -17.28
CA THR A 158 27.40 -2.06 -17.64
C THR A 158 28.34 -1.46 -16.59
N HIS A 159 28.14 -1.81 -15.32
CA HIS A 159 29.00 -1.42 -14.21
C HIS A 159 30.44 -1.96 -14.40
N ASP A 160 30.59 -3.25 -14.73
CA ASP A 160 31.89 -3.87 -14.98
C ASP A 160 32.63 -3.23 -16.17
N LYS A 161 31.89 -2.90 -17.24
CA LYS A 161 32.49 -2.20 -18.40
C LYS A 161 32.99 -0.81 -18.06
N ILE A 162 32.27 -0.07 -17.23
CA ILE A 162 32.68 1.27 -16.79
C ILE A 162 33.87 1.19 -15.86
N GLN A 163 33.88 0.23 -14.95
CA GLN A 163 35.00 0.02 -14.02
C GLN A 163 36.29 -0.29 -14.78
N ASN A 164 36.24 -1.16 -15.80
CA ASN A 164 37.36 -1.44 -16.66
C ASN A 164 37.85 -0.20 -17.45
N LEU A 165 36.92 0.62 -17.95
CA LEU A 165 37.27 1.89 -18.60
C LEU A 165 37.97 2.86 -17.65
N TYR A 166 37.55 2.89 -16.37
CA TYR A 166 38.17 3.73 -15.34
C TYR A 166 39.61 3.31 -15.03
N TYR A 167 39.89 2.00 -14.97
CA TYR A 167 41.26 1.49 -14.81
C TYR A 167 42.15 1.83 -16.00
N ILE A 168 41.66 1.69 -17.22
CA ILE A 168 42.42 2.04 -18.44
C ILE A 168 42.73 3.55 -18.46
N TYR A 169 41.74 4.39 -18.10
CA TYR A 169 41.94 5.85 -18.03
C TYR A 169 42.98 6.23 -16.99
N SER A 170 42.90 5.64 -15.78
CA SER A 170 43.88 5.87 -14.71
C SER A 170 45.29 5.46 -15.14
N ALA A 171 45.43 4.30 -15.78
CA ALA A 171 46.72 3.81 -16.28
C ALA A 171 47.32 4.71 -17.37
N ILE A 172 46.52 5.13 -18.32
CA ILE A 172 46.97 6.05 -19.41
C ILE A 172 47.34 7.43 -18.83
N SER A 173 46.54 7.95 -17.89
CA SER A 173 46.80 9.23 -17.23
C SER A 173 48.10 9.21 -16.43
N ILE A 174 48.39 8.12 -15.70
CA ILE A 174 49.66 7.92 -14.97
C ILE A 174 50.84 7.88 -15.93
N LEU A 175 50.72 7.14 -17.03
CA LEU A 175 51.77 7.04 -18.04
C LEU A 175 52.11 8.41 -18.66
N LEU A 176 51.08 9.22 -18.94
CA LEU A 176 51.21 10.55 -19.49
C LEU A 176 51.82 11.55 -18.49
N ILE A 177 51.44 11.47 -17.22
CA ILE A 177 52.04 12.26 -16.12
C ILE A 177 53.54 11.96 -16.01
N ILE A 178 53.89 10.66 -16.01
CA ILE A 178 55.30 10.24 -15.96
C ILE A 178 56.11 10.76 -17.17
N LEU A 179 55.50 10.71 -18.36
CA LEU A 179 56.12 11.24 -19.58
C LEU A 179 56.33 12.76 -19.47
N CYS A 180 55.38 13.52 -18.93
CA CYS A 180 55.53 14.97 -18.73
C CYS A 180 56.64 15.33 -17.72
N ILE A 181 56.73 14.58 -16.61
CA ILE A 181 57.77 14.80 -15.58
C ILE A 181 59.19 14.51 -16.16
N THR A 182 59.34 13.40 -16.90
CA THR A 182 60.62 13.03 -17.51
C THR A 182 61.08 14.03 -18.58
N LEU A 183 60.18 14.49 -19.43
CA LEU A 183 60.45 15.54 -20.41
C LEU A 183 60.78 16.89 -19.74
N GLY A 184 60.08 17.27 -18.68
CA GLY A 184 60.40 18.46 -17.88
C GLY A 184 61.80 18.43 -17.26
N MET A 185 62.20 17.25 -16.70
CA MET A 185 63.56 17.06 -16.16
C MET A 185 64.63 17.15 -17.23
N LEU A 186 64.42 16.61 -18.43
CA LEU A 186 65.30 16.72 -19.57
C LEU A 186 65.48 18.19 -20.06
N MET A 187 64.38 18.96 -20.08
CA MET A 187 64.44 20.39 -20.39
C MET A 187 65.18 21.23 -19.37
N LEU A 188 64.99 20.94 -18.08
CA LEU A 188 65.72 21.61 -17.00
C LEU A 188 67.22 21.30 -17.01
N LYS A 189 67.60 20.08 -17.39
CA LYS A 189 68.99 19.65 -17.54
C LYS A 189 69.70 20.30 -18.72
N GLN A 190 68.92 20.65 -19.78
CA GLN A 190 69.48 21.28 -21.01
C GLN A 190 69.60 22.80 -20.89
N ASN A 191 68.84 23.46 -20.03
CA ASN A 191 68.80 24.93 -20.06
C ASN A 191 69.56 25.63 -18.94
N ASN A 192 70.62 25.15 -18.45
CA ASN A 192 71.69 25.80 -17.62
C ASN A 192 71.19 26.98 -16.70
N THR A 193 69.91 26.93 -16.26
CA THR A 193 69.35 27.98 -15.41
C THR A 193 68.81 27.39 -14.10
N LEU A 194 69.78 26.86 -13.29
CA LEU A 194 69.47 26.28 -11.98
C LEU A 194 68.63 27.18 -11.06
N ARG A 195 68.80 28.51 -11.18
CA ARG A 195 68.02 29.46 -10.34
C ARG A 195 66.56 29.61 -10.74
N ARG A 196 66.21 29.59 -12.04
CA ARG A 196 64.82 29.68 -12.48
C ARG A 196 64.06 28.35 -12.25
N ALA A 197 64.78 27.23 -12.32
CA ALA A 197 64.21 25.92 -12.05
C ALA A 197 63.83 25.76 -10.59
N HIS A 198 64.63 26.29 -9.65
CA HIS A 198 64.34 26.17 -8.22
C HIS A 198 63.09 26.98 -7.79
N VAL A 199 62.95 28.18 -8.33
CA VAL A 199 61.74 29.02 -8.08
C VAL A 199 60.50 28.39 -8.70
N ARG A 200 60.64 27.80 -9.88
CA ARG A 200 59.53 27.14 -10.59
C ARG A 200 59.12 25.83 -9.95
N MET A 201 60.11 25.07 -9.43
CA MET A 201 59.84 23.86 -8.65
C MET A 201 59.10 24.18 -7.33
N LYS A 202 59.45 25.31 -6.68
CA LYS A 202 58.80 25.70 -5.41
C LYS A 202 57.34 26.12 -5.65
N LEU A 203 57.07 26.82 -6.77
CA LEU A 203 55.71 27.16 -7.18
C LEU A 203 54.87 25.92 -7.56
N LEU A 204 55.45 24.97 -8.29
CA LEU A 204 54.79 23.70 -8.65
C LEU A 204 54.55 22.80 -7.43
N ALA A 205 55.49 22.82 -6.46
CA ALA A 205 55.29 22.07 -5.22
C ALA A 205 54.15 22.68 -4.34
N THR A 206 54.05 24.01 -4.30
CA THR A 206 52.92 24.68 -3.61
C THR A 206 51.59 24.45 -4.32
N ASP A 207 51.56 24.50 -5.67
CA ASP A 207 50.34 24.21 -6.42
C ASP A 207 49.96 22.72 -6.37
N LEU A 208 50.93 21.83 -6.41
CA LEU A 208 50.70 20.38 -6.23
C LEU A 208 50.21 20.06 -4.81
N GLN A 209 50.82 20.75 -3.82
CA GLN A 209 50.38 20.61 -2.45
C GLN A 209 48.93 21.11 -2.26
N ALA A 210 48.62 22.28 -2.79
CA ALA A 210 47.29 22.84 -2.80
C ALA A 210 46.29 21.96 -3.57
N SER A 211 46.70 21.41 -4.71
CA SER A 211 45.89 20.49 -5.52
C SER A 211 45.67 19.16 -4.79
N LYS A 212 46.71 18.62 -4.12
CA LYS A 212 46.62 17.40 -3.30
C LYS A 212 45.71 17.62 -2.10
N GLU A 213 45.82 18.75 -1.43
CA GLU A 213 44.92 19.13 -0.34
C GLU A 213 43.47 19.26 -0.82
N LYS A 214 43.28 19.91 -1.97
CA LYS A 214 41.97 20.01 -2.61
C LYS A 214 41.39 18.63 -2.97
N LEU A 215 42.21 17.76 -3.54
CA LEU A 215 41.81 16.38 -3.87
C LEU A 215 41.51 15.56 -2.62
N GLN A 216 42.30 15.75 -1.55
CA GLN A 216 42.05 15.09 -0.28
C GLN A 216 40.75 15.57 0.38
N VAL A 217 40.48 16.87 0.31
CA VAL A 217 39.21 17.44 0.82
C VAL A 217 38.03 16.92 -0.01
N GLN A 218 38.16 16.91 -1.34
CA GLN A 218 37.13 16.37 -2.22
C GLN A 218 36.90 14.87 -2.00
N ASN A 219 37.96 14.08 -1.86
CA ASN A 219 37.82 12.65 -1.57
C ASN A 219 37.18 12.38 -0.19
N ARG A 220 37.54 13.17 0.82
CA ARG A 220 36.88 13.09 2.12
C ARG A 220 35.40 13.47 2.04
N ARG A 221 35.08 14.48 1.23
CA ARG A 221 33.70 14.90 1.01
C ARG A 221 32.91 13.83 0.26
N LEU A 222 33.48 13.29 -0.81
CA LEU A 222 32.87 12.18 -1.57
C LEU A 222 32.68 10.92 -0.72
N GLN A 223 33.66 10.60 0.14
CA GLN A 223 33.54 9.52 1.09
C GLN A 223 32.43 9.81 2.13
N TYR A 224 32.38 11.04 2.62
CA TYR A 224 31.33 11.43 3.55
C TYR A 224 29.95 11.33 2.90
N ASP A 225 29.79 11.91 1.71
CA ASP A 225 28.52 11.92 0.97
C ASP A 225 28.08 10.50 0.56
N ALA A 226 29.04 9.59 0.28
CA ALA A 226 28.74 8.19 -0.02
C ALA A 226 28.14 7.41 1.16
N TYR A 227 28.48 7.79 2.39
CA TYR A 227 28.10 7.08 3.61
C TYR A 227 27.12 7.84 4.50
N HIS A 228 26.75 9.07 4.12
CA HIS A 228 25.84 9.91 4.90
C HIS A 228 24.68 10.41 4.02
N ASP A 229 23.57 10.63 4.66
CA ASP A 229 22.39 11.26 4.05
C ASP A 229 22.62 12.77 3.90
N SER A 230 22.42 13.29 2.71
CA SER A 230 22.74 14.69 2.38
C SER A 230 21.84 15.72 3.07
N LEU A 231 20.61 15.32 3.45
CA LEU A 231 19.66 16.20 4.12
C LEU A 231 19.95 16.31 5.61
N THR A 232 20.17 15.19 6.27
CA THR A 232 20.26 15.11 7.74
C THR A 232 21.68 14.99 8.27
N GLY A 233 22.65 14.62 7.42
CA GLY A 233 24.02 14.31 7.83
C GLY A 233 24.15 13.02 8.65
N MET A 234 23.09 12.24 8.82
CA MET A 234 23.15 10.93 9.46
C MET A 234 23.80 9.90 8.53
N PRO A 235 24.38 8.81 9.05
CA PRO A 235 24.78 7.68 8.22
C PRO A 235 23.59 7.17 7.40
N ASN A 236 23.84 6.90 6.12
CA ASN A 236 22.82 6.53 5.16
C ASN A 236 22.56 5.00 5.11
N ARG A 237 21.72 4.56 4.19
CA ARG A 237 21.37 3.16 3.96
C ARG A 237 22.57 2.27 3.68
N LEU A 238 23.58 2.77 2.96
CA LEU A 238 24.81 2.01 2.69
C LEU A 238 25.59 1.74 3.97
N SER A 239 25.76 2.77 4.80
CA SER A 239 26.39 2.65 6.13
C SER A 239 25.64 1.69 7.05
N PHE A 240 24.31 1.70 7.00
CA PHE A 240 23.47 0.76 7.75
C PHE A 240 23.78 -0.69 7.39
N TRP A 241 23.77 -1.05 6.09
CA TRP A 241 24.02 -2.41 5.65
C TRP A 241 25.42 -2.89 6.00
N GLN A 242 26.40 -2.00 5.85
CA GLN A 242 27.78 -2.30 6.23
C GLN A 242 27.89 -2.58 7.74
N ARG A 243 27.30 -1.70 8.56
CA ARG A 243 27.34 -1.88 10.02
C ARG A 243 26.58 -3.11 10.49
N LEU A 244 25.43 -3.39 9.90
CA LEU A 244 24.66 -4.60 10.20
C LEU A 244 25.47 -5.86 9.92
N GLN A 245 26.18 -5.89 8.78
CA GLN A 245 27.06 -7.01 8.44
C GLN A 245 28.22 -7.15 9.43
N GLU A 246 28.82 -6.03 9.87
CA GLU A 246 29.87 -6.03 10.89
C GLU A 246 29.35 -6.56 12.22
N VAL A 247 28.20 -6.08 12.69
CA VAL A 247 27.59 -6.51 13.96
C VAL A 247 27.28 -8.00 13.93
N VAL A 248 26.64 -8.49 12.87
CA VAL A 248 26.34 -9.93 12.71
C VAL A 248 27.61 -10.75 12.74
N ASN A 249 28.68 -10.33 12.06
CA ASN A 249 29.96 -11.01 12.06
C ASN A 249 30.67 -10.98 13.45
N GLN A 250 30.46 -9.89 14.20
CA GLN A 250 31.04 -9.75 15.56
C GLN A 250 30.35 -10.64 16.59
N VAL A 251 29.02 -10.76 16.55
CA VAL A 251 28.26 -11.51 17.55
C VAL A 251 28.25 -13.01 17.28
N ARG A 252 28.37 -13.43 16.02
CA ARG A 252 28.32 -14.84 15.60
C ARG A 252 29.31 -15.78 16.37
N PRO A 253 30.60 -15.43 16.58
CA PRO A 253 31.54 -16.32 17.27
C PRO A 253 31.26 -16.51 18.77
N TYR A 254 30.51 -15.59 19.38
CA TYR A 254 30.26 -15.55 20.82
C TYR A 254 28.80 -15.84 21.20
N HIS A 255 27.98 -16.28 20.24
CA HIS A 255 26.53 -16.44 20.43
C HIS A 255 25.84 -15.18 21.02
N GLY A 256 26.38 -14.00 20.70
CA GLY A 256 25.81 -12.73 21.09
C GLY A 256 24.56 -12.41 20.26
N SER A 257 23.84 -11.37 20.65
CA SER A 257 22.64 -10.92 19.92
C SER A 257 22.90 -9.70 19.04
N ALA A 258 22.52 -9.77 17.77
CA ALA A 258 22.41 -8.61 16.90
C ALA A 258 20.98 -8.03 17.02
N VAL A 259 20.89 -6.72 17.21
CA VAL A 259 19.61 -6.01 17.34
C VAL A 259 19.48 -4.98 16.25
N VAL A 260 18.37 -5.06 15.52
CA VAL A 260 17.98 -4.06 14.51
C VAL A 260 16.65 -3.46 14.91
N MET A 261 16.59 -2.13 14.91
CA MET A 261 15.34 -1.38 15.08
C MET A 261 15.12 -0.55 13.83
N LEU A 262 13.96 -0.66 13.23
CA LEU A 262 13.50 0.21 12.15
C LEU A 262 12.44 1.15 12.68
N PHE A 263 12.51 2.40 12.26
CA PHE A 263 11.58 3.45 12.68
C PHE A 263 10.97 4.09 11.46
N ASP A 264 9.71 4.45 11.57
CA ASP A 264 8.99 5.19 10.55
C ASP A 264 8.14 6.27 11.23
N LEU A 265 8.18 7.47 10.68
CA LEU A 265 7.48 8.61 11.27
C LEU A 265 5.98 8.56 10.92
N ASP A 266 5.16 8.61 11.94
CA ASP A 266 3.70 8.54 11.77
C ASP A 266 3.18 9.79 11.05
N ASN A 267 2.41 9.58 9.96
CA ASN A 267 1.76 10.64 9.20
C ASN A 267 2.71 11.74 8.67
N PHE A 268 4.00 11.42 8.42
CA PHE A 268 4.96 12.39 7.86
C PHE A 268 4.50 12.95 6.53
N LYS A 269 3.78 12.17 5.73
CA LYS A 269 3.18 12.63 4.49
C LYS A 269 2.20 13.78 4.72
N ASP A 270 1.38 13.72 5.77
CA ASP A 270 0.41 14.78 6.10
C ASP A 270 1.11 16.09 6.46
N VAL A 271 2.30 16.01 7.09
CA VAL A 271 3.13 17.19 7.33
C VAL A 271 3.59 17.81 6.01
N ASN A 272 4.06 16.99 5.06
CA ASN A 272 4.46 17.46 3.74
C ASN A 272 3.28 18.06 2.96
N ASP A 273 2.14 17.40 2.99
CA ASP A 273 0.94 17.80 2.23
C ASP A 273 0.33 19.09 2.81
N THR A 274 0.45 19.31 4.12
CA THR A 274 -0.15 20.46 4.82
C THR A 274 0.81 21.67 4.92
N GLN A 275 2.10 21.43 5.21
CA GLN A 275 3.10 22.46 5.51
C GLN A 275 4.15 22.64 4.40
N GLY A 276 4.13 21.74 3.40
CA GLY A 276 5.09 21.73 2.29
C GLY A 276 6.36 20.90 2.58
N HIS A 277 7.05 20.50 1.51
CA HIS A 277 8.25 19.68 1.59
C HIS A 277 9.41 20.32 2.35
N ASP A 278 9.54 21.64 2.28
CA ASP A 278 10.59 22.37 3.03
C ASP A 278 10.39 22.25 4.55
N ALA A 279 9.14 22.19 5.02
CA ALA A 279 8.83 21.97 6.43
C ALA A 279 9.13 20.52 6.84
N GLY A 280 8.83 19.55 5.99
CA GLY A 280 9.18 18.14 6.19
C GLY A 280 10.70 17.94 6.24
N ASP A 281 11.45 18.55 5.32
CA ASP A 281 12.91 18.49 5.32
C ASP A 281 13.50 19.10 6.59
N LYS A 282 12.97 20.24 7.05
CA LYS A 282 13.38 20.86 8.30
C LYS A 282 13.08 19.98 9.51
N LEU A 283 11.91 19.35 9.56
CA LEU A 283 11.52 18.39 10.59
C LEU A 283 12.51 17.23 10.66
N LEU A 284 12.90 16.65 9.52
CA LEU A 284 13.87 15.55 9.44
C LEU A 284 15.26 15.98 9.92
N GLN A 285 15.70 17.21 9.61
CA GLN A 285 16.96 17.77 10.11
C GLN A 285 16.96 17.96 11.63
N ASP A 286 15.88 18.51 12.17
CA ASP A 286 15.73 18.76 13.61
C ASP A 286 15.60 17.43 14.38
N LEU A 287 14.89 16.45 13.81
CA LEU A 287 14.83 15.09 14.32
C LEU A 287 16.23 14.45 14.36
N ALA A 288 16.98 14.50 13.26
CA ALA A 288 18.34 13.96 13.18
C ALA A 288 19.26 14.61 14.21
N SER A 289 19.16 15.93 14.37
CA SER A 289 19.91 16.67 15.39
C SER A 289 19.56 16.21 16.81
N ARG A 290 18.26 16.02 17.10
CA ARG A 290 17.75 15.54 18.38
C ARG A 290 18.22 14.10 18.67
N LEU A 291 18.18 13.24 17.70
CA LEU A 291 18.62 11.84 17.80
C LEU A 291 20.14 11.69 17.81
N SER A 292 20.89 12.70 17.36
CA SER A 292 22.37 12.67 17.39
C SER A 292 22.95 12.55 18.81
N PHE A 293 22.16 12.89 19.84
CA PHE A 293 22.54 12.71 21.25
C PHE A 293 22.78 11.21 21.61
N PHE A 294 22.16 10.28 20.89
CA PHE A 294 22.36 8.83 21.08
C PHE A 294 23.67 8.31 20.49
N ARG A 295 24.49 9.16 19.90
CA ARG A 295 25.77 8.81 19.27
C ARG A 295 26.87 8.36 20.25
N LYS A 296 26.55 8.11 21.51
CA LYS A 296 27.50 7.67 22.52
C LYS A 296 27.53 6.14 22.60
N THR A 297 28.66 5.62 22.21
CA THR A 297 29.27 4.29 22.44
C THR A 297 29.03 3.22 21.39
N SER A 298 28.07 2.40 21.36
CA SER A 298 27.98 1.22 20.45
C SER A 298 26.83 1.29 19.47
N GLU A 299 26.05 2.33 19.59
CA GLU A 299 24.78 2.50 18.86
C GLU A 299 24.93 3.55 17.78
N THR A 300 24.54 3.24 16.59
CA THR A 300 24.54 4.19 15.48
C THR A 300 23.14 4.22 14.87
N LEU A 301 22.63 5.43 14.71
CA LEU A 301 21.37 5.70 14.04
C LEU A 301 21.64 6.02 12.57
N TYR A 302 20.78 5.54 11.72
CA TYR A 302 20.86 5.65 10.27
C TYR A 302 19.56 6.25 9.72
N ARG A 303 19.64 7.01 8.64
CA ARG A 303 18.48 7.34 7.82
C ARG A 303 18.52 6.48 6.56
N LEU A 304 17.46 5.70 6.33
CA LEU A 304 17.39 4.78 5.19
C LEU A 304 16.82 5.46 3.94
N GLY A 305 16.03 6.52 4.13
CA GLY A 305 15.42 7.34 3.08
C GLY A 305 14.03 7.81 3.52
N GLY A 306 13.54 8.92 2.95
CA GLY A 306 12.24 9.46 3.35
C GLY A 306 12.15 9.72 4.86
N ASP A 307 11.16 9.11 5.48
CA ASP A 307 10.86 9.11 6.92
C ASP A 307 11.35 7.86 7.66
N GLU A 308 12.12 6.99 6.97
CA GLU A 308 12.64 5.75 7.53
C GLU A 308 14.00 5.94 8.19
N PHE A 309 14.11 5.49 9.44
CA PHE A 309 15.33 5.48 10.23
C PHE A 309 15.62 4.08 10.74
N ALA A 310 16.87 3.82 11.13
CA ALA A 310 17.28 2.56 11.70
C ALA A 310 18.31 2.73 12.82
N LEU A 311 18.34 1.76 13.72
CA LEU A 311 19.40 1.59 14.71
C LEU A 311 19.92 0.17 14.64
N VAL A 312 21.25 0.02 14.66
CA VAL A 312 21.94 -1.27 14.75
C VAL A 312 22.80 -1.29 15.98
N THR A 313 22.61 -2.30 16.80
CA THR A 313 23.40 -2.53 18.02
C THR A 313 23.54 -4.04 18.29
N HIS A 314 24.18 -4.40 19.38
CA HIS A 314 24.37 -5.79 19.81
C HIS A 314 24.23 -5.94 21.31
N ASP A 315 24.03 -7.18 21.75
CA ASP A 315 24.03 -7.59 23.17
C ASP A 315 22.98 -6.85 24.03
N LEU A 316 21.82 -6.55 23.47
CA LEU A 316 20.67 -6.09 24.24
C LEU A 316 19.71 -7.26 24.51
N SER A 317 19.24 -7.34 25.75
CA SER A 317 18.08 -8.15 26.09
C SER A 317 16.80 -7.55 25.48
N GLU A 318 15.73 -8.33 25.44
CA GLU A 318 14.43 -7.86 24.96
C GLU A 318 13.94 -6.65 25.75
N GLU A 319 14.05 -6.69 27.07
CA GLU A 319 13.65 -5.58 27.95
C GLU A 319 14.44 -4.31 27.64
N MET A 320 15.77 -4.43 27.51
CA MET A 320 16.65 -3.30 27.17
C MET A 320 16.34 -2.73 25.78
N ALA A 321 16.01 -3.60 24.82
CA ALA A 321 15.65 -3.16 23.47
C ALA A 321 14.32 -2.38 23.48
N LEU A 322 13.32 -2.83 24.24
CA LEU A 322 12.06 -2.13 24.43
C LEU A 322 12.24 -0.79 25.16
N GLU A 323 13.03 -0.76 26.23
CA GLU A 323 13.35 0.50 26.93
C GLU A 323 14.05 1.49 25.98
N ARG A 324 14.99 1.01 25.17
CA ARG A 324 15.70 1.83 24.19
C ARG A 324 14.74 2.39 23.15
N ALA A 325 13.86 1.57 22.61
CA ALA A 325 12.84 2.00 21.68
C ALA A 325 11.88 3.02 22.31
N ALA A 326 11.46 2.83 23.54
CA ALA A 326 10.61 3.75 24.28
C ALA A 326 11.28 5.14 24.44
N VAL A 327 12.56 5.16 24.82
CA VAL A 327 13.33 6.41 24.94
C VAL A 327 13.47 7.13 23.61
N ILE A 328 13.75 6.40 22.52
CA ILE A 328 13.85 6.99 21.18
C ILE A 328 12.49 7.55 20.76
N ARG A 329 11.41 6.77 20.92
CA ARG A 329 10.05 7.19 20.60
C ARG A 329 9.66 8.46 21.38
N GLU A 330 9.92 8.51 22.68
CA GLU A 330 9.65 9.69 23.50
C GLU A 330 10.38 10.94 22.98
N LYS A 331 11.65 10.76 22.57
CA LYS A 331 12.43 11.85 21.98
C LYS A 331 11.88 12.30 20.63
N ILE A 332 11.43 11.38 19.80
CA ILE A 332 10.80 11.68 18.51
C ILE A 332 9.50 12.46 18.74
N SER A 333 8.68 12.05 19.71
CA SER A 333 7.35 12.62 19.95
C SER A 333 7.36 14.00 20.62
N GLN A 334 8.52 14.51 21.05
CA GLN A 334 8.62 15.87 21.57
C GLN A 334 8.33 16.90 20.47
N PRO A 335 7.61 17.99 20.77
CA PRO A 335 7.25 19.00 19.77
C PRO A 335 8.46 19.57 19.03
N TYR A 336 8.27 19.90 17.77
CA TYR A 336 9.23 20.58 16.89
C TYR A 336 8.70 21.95 16.53
N GLN A 337 9.55 22.97 16.65
CA GLN A 337 9.22 24.31 16.18
C GLN A 337 9.70 24.43 14.73
N ILE A 338 8.79 24.32 13.79
CA ILE A 338 9.06 24.43 12.36
C ILE A 338 8.42 25.71 11.87
N TYR A 339 9.26 26.70 11.56
CA TYR A 339 8.82 28.07 11.26
C TYR A 339 7.86 28.60 12.35
N ASP A 340 6.68 29.06 11.98
CA ASP A 340 5.67 29.60 12.91
C ASP A 340 4.75 28.52 13.49
N SER A 341 4.93 27.25 13.11
CA SER A 341 4.07 26.14 13.52
C SER A 341 4.78 25.21 14.51
N GLN A 342 4.02 24.69 15.46
CA GLN A 342 4.46 23.62 16.35
C GLN A 342 3.94 22.29 15.79
N ILE A 343 4.85 21.38 15.41
CA ILE A 343 4.53 20.05 14.88
C ILE A 343 4.88 19.02 15.93
N GLN A 344 3.97 18.09 16.17
CA GLN A 344 4.22 16.91 16.97
C GLN A 344 4.02 15.67 16.09
N ILE A 345 5.01 14.78 16.06
CA ILE A 345 4.99 13.57 15.22
C ILE A 345 5.38 12.37 16.08
N GLY A 346 4.69 11.24 15.87
CA GLY A 346 5.04 9.97 16.46
C GLY A 346 6.00 9.16 15.58
N ALA A 347 6.37 7.99 16.06
CA ALA A 347 7.07 7.00 15.27
C ALA A 347 6.69 5.59 15.68
N CYS A 348 6.41 4.73 14.72
CA CYS A 348 6.31 3.29 14.92
C CYS A 348 7.70 2.65 14.87
N ILE A 349 7.93 1.61 15.66
CA ILE A 349 9.23 0.96 15.78
C ILE A 349 9.08 -0.56 15.65
N GLY A 350 9.80 -1.14 14.69
CA GLY A 350 9.95 -2.59 14.56
C GLY A 350 11.33 -3.05 15.04
N ILE A 351 11.38 -4.05 15.89
CA ILE A 351 12.60 -4.56 16.51
C ILE A 351 12.79 -6.02 16.13
N VAL A 352 14.00 -6.41 15.76
CA VAL A 352 14.43 -7.80 15.70
C VAL A 352 15.66 -8.01 16.56
N ILE A 353 15.66 -9.10 17.30
CA ILE A 353 16.79 -9.57 18.09
C ILE A 353 17.16 -10.95 17.56
N SER A 354 18.39 -11.09 17.11
CA SER A 354 18.91 -12.33 16.52
C SER A 354 20.02 -12.92 17.36
N ASP A 355 20.13 -14.24 17.30
CA ASP A 355 21.24 -15.02 17.89
C ASP A 355 22.56 -14.90 17.11
N GLY A 356 22.65 -14.03 16.09
CA GLY A 356 23.84 -13.82 15.27
C GLY A 356 24.05 -14.85 14.15
N GLU A 357 23.24 -15.89 14.06
CA GLU A 357 23.35 -16.89 12.98
C GLU A 357 22.59 -16.44 11.70
N SER A 358 21.65 -15.55 11.86
CA SER A 358 20.78 -15.06 10.78
C SER A 358 21.53 -14.17 9.78
N ARG A 359 21.10 -14.20 8.51
CA ARG A 359 21.63 -13.31 7.47
C ARG A 359 21.09 -11.89 7.65
N THR A 360 21.86 -10.90 7.24
CA THR A 360 21.52 -9.48 7.39
C THR A 360 20.21 -9.10 6.67
N ASP A 361 20.00 -9.61 5.46
CA ASP A 361 18.78 -9.42 4.68
C ASP A 361 17.53 -9.99 5.38
N TYR A 362 17.70 -11.14 6.04
CA TYR A 362 16.63 -11.74 6.84
C TYR A 362 16.30 -10.90 8.08
N LEU A 363 17.33 -10.40 8.79
CA LEU A 363 17.12 -9.52 9.95
C LEU A 363 16.38 -8.24 9.57
N TYR A 364 16.80 -7.60 8.48
CA TYR A 364 16.10 -6.42 7.98
C TYR A 364 14.63 -6.73 7.70
N LYS A 365 14.34 -7.83 6.98
CA LYS A 365 12.97 -8.25 6.67
C LYS A 365 12.15 -8.53 7.94
N CYS A 366 12.76 -9.11 8.97
CA CYS A 366 12.08 -9.38 10.24
C CYS A 366 11.76 -8.08 11.00
N ALA A 367 12.69 -7.12 11.02
CA ALA A 367 12.48 -5.82 11.63
C ALA A 367 11.40 -5.00 10.87
N ASP A 368 11.42 -5.05 9.53
CA ASP A 368 10.43 -4.42 8.67
C ASP A 368 9.04 -5.00 8.89
N LEU A 369 8.94 -6.32 9.01
CA LEU A 369 7.68 -6.97 9.35
C LEU A 369 7.15 -6.57 10.73
N ALA A 370 8.04 -6.47 11.72
CA ALA A 370 7.65 -6.00 13.05
C ALA A 370 7.19 -4.52 13.00
N LEU A 371 7.86 -3.68 12.21
CA LEU A 371 7.45 -2.29 11.98
C LEU A 371 6.08 -2.21 11.31
N TYR A 372 5.85 -3.05 10.31
CA TYR A 372 4.54 -3.12 9.65
C TYR A 372 3.42 -3.52 10.62
N GLU A 373 3.67 -4.49 11.50
CA GLU A 373 2.68 -4.86 12.53
C GLU A 373 2.49 -3.72 13.56
N ALA A 374 3.56 -3.00 13.94
CA ALA A 374 3.43 -1.82 14.80
C ALA A 374 2.53 -0.74 14.17
N LYS A 375 2.68 -0.47 12.88
CA LYS A 375 1.85 0.50 12.15
C LYS A 375 0.36 0.12 12.11
N LYS A 376 0.04 -1.17 12.10
CA LYS A 376 -1.36 -1.65 12.14
C LYS A 376 -2.05 -1.37 13.47
N GLU A 377 -1.29 -1.45 14.58
CA GLU A 377 -1.82 -1.16 15.92
C GLU A 377 -2.09 0.34 16.12
N GLY A 378 -1.49 1.20 15.30
CA GLY A 378 -1.68 2.64 15.32
C GLY A 378 -0.38 3.43 15.43
N SER A 379 -0.50 4.75 15.64
CA SER A 379 0.64 5.65 15.80
C SER A 379 1.41 5.39 17.10
N GLY A 380 2.73 5.40 17.04
CA GLY A 380 3.61 5.32 18.19
C GLY A 380 3.76 3.92 18.81
N TYR A 381 3.40 2.87 18.09
CA TYR A 381 3.55 1.51 18.60
C TYR A 381 4.97 0.96 18.39
N VAL A 382 5.39 0.09 19.32
CA VAL A 382 6.65 -0.63 19.28
C VAL A 382 6.38 -2.12 19.22
N GLN A 383 6.93 -2.81 18.24
CA GLN A 383 6.71 -4.24 18.06
C GLN A 383 8.03 -4.98 17.93
N ILE A 384 8.18 -6.08 18.68
CA ILE A 384 9.30 -7.01 18.50
C ILE A 384 8.88 -8.11 17.54
N PHE A 385 9.77 -8.42 16.61
CA PHE A 385 9.59 -9.54 15.70
C PHE A 385 9.43 -10.86 16.45
N ARG A 386 8.43 -11.63 16.06
CA ARG A 386 8.20 -13.00 16.51
C ARG A 386 8.09 -13.92 15.29
N PRO A 387 8.65 -15.13 15.32
CA PRO A 387 8.61 -16.04 14.15
C PRO A 387 7.20 -16.25 13.57
N GLY A 388 6.17 -16.25 14.44
CA GLY A 388 4.76 -16.33 14.01
C GLY A 388 4.26 -15.16 13.14
N MET A 389 4.98 -14.04 13.10
CA MET A 389 4.63 -12.90 12.24
C MET A 389 4.84 -13.22 10.76
N LEU A 390 5.94 -13.91 10.42
CA LEU A 390 6.19 -14.37 9.06
C LEU A 390 5.08 -15.31 8.57
N GLN A 391 4.69 -16.23 9.44
CA GLN A 391 3.60 -17.14 9.13
C GLN A 391 2.28 -16.38 8.93
N ARG A 392 1.93 -15.46 9.84
CA ARG A 392 0.74 -14.61 9.70
C ARG A 392 0.80 -13.76 8.43
N GLN A 393 1.94 -13.21 8.08
CA GLN A 393 2.08 -12.45 6.83
C GLN A 393 1.81 -13.34 5.60
N GLN A 394 2.34 -14.57 5.61
CA GLN A 394 2.09 -15.54 4.54
C GLN A 394 0.61 -15.96 4.50
N GLU A 395 0.02 -16.21 5.67
CA GLU A 395 -1.41 -16.54 5.80
C GLU A 395 -2.30 -15.39 5.32
N ASN A 396 -1.98 -14.13 5.71
CA ASN A 396 -2.70 -12.95 5.25
C ASN A 396 -2.57 -12.77 3.73
N LYS A 397 -1.37 -12.94 3.19
CA LYS A 397 -1.15 -12.87 1.75
C LYS A 397 -1.90 -13.98 1.02
N SER A 398 -1.83 -15.20 1.52
CA SER A 398 -2.61 -16.31 0.97
C SER A 398 -4.12 -16.04 1.06
N PHE A 399 -4.57 -15.41 2.14
CA PHE A 399 -5.96 -15.01 2.32
C PHE A 399 -6.37 -13.93 1.32
N GLU A 400 -5.52 -12.91 1.13
CA GLU A 400 -5.72 -11.88 0.10
C GLU A 400 -5.81 -12.51 -1.30
N ASP A 401 -4.88 -13.43 -1.64
CA ASP A 401 -4.84 -14.12 -2.92
C ASP A 401 -6.08 -15.04 -3.13
N ASP A 402 -6.51 -15.75 -2.09
CA ASP A 402 -7.73 -16.56 -2.10
C ASP A 402 -8.97 -15.69 -2.33
N LEU A 403 -9.06 -14.59 -1.58
CA LEU A 403 -10.16 -13.64 -1.67
C LEU A 403 -10.24 -13.00 -3.05
N MET A 404 -9.10 -12.71 -3.65
CA MET A 404 -8.99 -12.20 -5.01
C MET A 404 -9.62 -13.10 -6.06
N GLN A 405 -9.53 -14.41 -5.88
CA GLN A 405 -10.03 -15.40 -6.82
C GLN A 405 -11.47 -15.86 -6.47
N ALA A 406 -11.91 -15.60 -5.24
CA ALA A 406 -13.15 -16.13 -4.69
C ALA A 406 -14.41 -15.73 -5.47
N LEU A 407 -14.46 -14.51 -6.01
CA LEU A 407 -15.62 -14.03 -6.79
C LEU A 407 -15.75 -14.81 -8.12
N GLU A 408 -14.66 -15.05 -8.81
CA GLU A 408 -14.59 -15.79 -10.08
C GLU A 408 -14.86 -17.28 -9.91
N ARG A 409 -14.39 -17.84 -8.80
CA ARG A 409 -14.64 -19.24 -8.46
C ARG A 409 -16.07 -19.50 -8.00
N GLY A 410 -16.89 -18.44 -7.83
CA GLY A 410 -18.26 -18.55 -7.35
C GLY A 410 -18.34 -19.08 -5.92
N GLU A 411 -17.40 -18.71 -5.05
CA GLU A 411 -17.35 -19.13 -3.65
C GLU A 411 -18.23 -18.26 -2.75
N PHE A 412 -18.74 -17.13 -3.26
CA PHE A 412 -19.69 -16.30 -2.52
C PHE A 412 -21.14 -16.73 -2.75
N ARG A 413 -21.95 -16.52 -1.71
CA ARG A 413 -23.40 -16.71 -1.72
C ARG A 413 -24.07 -15.52 -1.03
N VAL A 414 -25.25 -15.14 -1.48
CA VAL A 414 -26.11 -14.22 -0.76
C VAL A 414 -27.10 -15.02 0.08
N TYR A 415 -27.10 -14.75 1.36
CA TYR A 415 -28.12 -15.23 2.30
C TYR A 415 -29.08 -14.09 2.60
N TYR A 416 -30.29 -14.41 2.94
CA TYR A 416 -31.35 -13.47 3.20
C TYR A 416 -31.86 -13.64 4.61
N GLN A 417 -31.90 -12.54 5.36
CA GLN A 417 -32.47 -12.53 6.71
C GLN A 417 -33.79 -11.75 6.70
N PRO A 418 -34.87 -12.33 7.21
CA PRO A 418 -36.16 -11.67 7.21
C PRO A 418 -36.20 -10.49 8.18
N ILE A 419 -36.80 -9.40 7.71
CA ILE A 419 -37.19 -8.23 8.50
C ILE A 419 -38.71 -8.26 8.57
N ALA A 420 -39.26 -8.16 9.75
CA ALA A 420 -40.71 -8.25 9.97
C ALA A 420 -41.26 -6.99 10.62
N ASP A 421 -42.51 -6.70 10.36
CA ASP A 421 -43.28 -5.72 11.12
C ASP A 421 -43.40 -6.14 12.59
N ALA A 422 -43.01 -5.24 13.46
CA ALA A 422 -42.94 -5.53 14.89
C ALA A 422 -44.33 -5.84 15.48
N MET A 423 -45.42 -5.32 14.94
CA MET A 423 -46.76 -5.44 15.50
C MET A 423 -47.47 -6.71 15.04
N ASN A 424 -47.50 -6.98 13.75
CA ASN A 424 -48.23 -8.10 13.17
C ASN A 424 -47.36 -9.32 12.82
N GLY A 425 -46.03 -9.15 12.77
CA GLY A 425 -45.07 -10.21 12.40
C GLY A 425 -44.99 -10.53 10.92
N GLU A 426 -45.64 -9.74 10.06
CA GLU A 426 -45.57 -9.93 8.63
C GLU A 426 -44.17 -9.55 8.08
N ILE A 427 -43.69 -10.34 7.14
CA ILE A 427 -42.38 -10.05 6.50
C ILE A 427 -42.48 -8.77 5.67
N TYR A 428 -41.69 -7.80 6.04
CA TYR A 428 -41.53 -6.54 5.35
C TYR A 428 -40.53 -6.60 4.20
N GLY A 429 -39.46 -7.35 4.42
CA GLY A 429 -38.36 -7.50 3.46
C GLY A 429 -37.29 -8.45 3.96
N TYR A 430 -36.19 -8.44 3.28
CA TYR A 430 -35.02 -9.25 3.61
C TYR A 430 -33.75 -8.42 3.51
N GLU A 431 -32.84 -8.63 4.43
CA GLU A 431 -31.45 -8.14 4.31
C GLU A 431 -30.60 -9.18 3.57
N ALA A 432 -29.89 -8.72 2.53
CA ALA A 432 -28.99 -9.52 1.72
C ALA A 432 -27.59 -9.50 2.36
N LEU A 433 -27.19 -10.66 2.86
CA LEU A 433 -25.99 -10.87 3.63
C LEU A 433 -25.02 -11.77 2.85
N VAL A 434 -23.90 -11.24 2.42
CA VAL A 434 -22.88 -12.04 1.72
C VAL A 434 -22.25 -13.06 2.67
N ARG A 435 -21.95 -14.24 2.12
CA ARG A 435 -21.25 -15.34 2.78
C ARG A 435 -20.18 -15.89 1.86
N TRP A 436 -18.99 -16.07 2.39
CA TRP A 436 -17.87 -16.68 1.65
C TRP A 436 -17.68 -18.12 2.11
N PHE A 437 -17.76 -19.05 1.17
CA PHE A 437 -17.54 -20.49 1.38
C PHE A 437 -16.26 -20.92 0.69
N HIS A 438 -15.14 -20.77 1.39
CA HIS A 438 -13.85 -21.14 0.87
C HIS A 438 -13.66 -22.66 0.90
N PRO A 439 -13.13 -23.30 -0.18
CA PRO A 439 -13.03 -24.76 -0.26
C PRO A 439 -12.23 -25.42 0.87
N LEU A 440 -11.17 -24.73 1.35
CA LEU A 440 -10.29 -25.25 2.39
C LEU A 440 -10.55 -24.65 3.76
N ARG A 441 -10.96 -23.36 3.83
CA ARG A 441 -11.21 -22.65 5.10
C ARG A 441 -12.64 -22.81 5.60
N GLY A 442 -13.53 -23.35 4.77
CA GLY A 442 -14.95 -23.45 5.11
C GLY A 442 -15.65 -22.09 5.00
N SER A 443 -16.62 -21.85 5.88
CA SER A 443 -17.35 -20.58 5.94
C SER A 443 -16.50 -19.49 6.60
N VAL A 444 -16.10 -18.48 5.83
CA VAL A 444 -15.34 -17.33 6.31
C VAL A 444 -16.32 -16.22 6.68
N PRO A 445 -16.23 -15.65 7.90
CA PRO A 445 -17.17 -14.62 8.36
C PRO A 445 -16.94 -13.29 7.64
N PRO A 446 -17.99 -12.48 7.41
CA PRO A 446 -17.88 -11.16 6.79
C PRO A 446 -16.91 -10.21 7.52
N THR A 447 -16.87 -10.26 8.84
CA THR A 447 -15.98 -9.46 9.69
C THR A 447 -14.49 -9.72 9.40
N GLU A 448 -14.15 -10.87 8.81
CA GLU A 448 -12.77 -11.23 8.46
C GLU A 448 -12.43 -10.81 7.03
N PHE A 449 -13.32 -11.05 6.05
CA PHE A 449 -12.97 -10.81 4.66
C PHE A 449 -13.38 -9.42 4.12
N ILE A 450 -14.41 -8.75 4.67
CA ILE A 450 -14.84 -7.43 4.20
C ILE A 450 -13.73 -6.38 4.38
N PRO A 451 -13.07 -6.25 5.56
CA PRO A 451 -11.98 -5.29 5.71
C PRO A 451 -10.80 -5.55 4.76
N VAL A 452 -10.52 -6.83 4.46
CA VAL A 452 -9.49 -7.20 3.49
C VAL A 452 -9.94 -6.85 2.07
N ALA A 453 -11.19 -7.12 1.71
CA ALA A 453 -11.77 -6.74 0.41
C ALA A 453 -11.73 -5.22 0.18
N GLU A 454 -11.99 -4.42 1.21
CA GLU A 454 -11.87 -2.97 1.17
C GLU A 454 -10.43 -2.54 0.93
N LYS A 455 -9.48 -3.08 1.72
CA LYS A 455 -8.05 -2.80 1.62
C LYS A 455 -7.49 -3.08 0.23
N ILE A 456 -7.84 -4.22 -0.37
CA ILE A 456 -7.35 -4.63 -1.70
C ILE A 456 -8.22 -4.06 -2.84
N GLY A 457 -9.25 -3.29 -2.50
CA GLY A 457 -10.16 -2.65 -3.44
C GLY A 457 -11.15 -3.59 -4.12
N LEU A 458 -11.24 -4.86 -3.68
CA LEU A 458 -12.17 -5.87 -4.17
C LEU A 458 -13.63 -5.54 -3.85
N ILE A 459 -13.85 -4.78 -2.77
CA ILE A 459 -15.17 -4.49 -2.22
C ILE A 459 -16.15 -3.90 -3.25
N ASN A 460 -15.66 -3.12 -4.23
CA ASN A 460 -16.51 -2.54 -5.24
C ASN A 460 -17.12 -3.59 -6.18
N ALA A 461 -16.31 -4.53 -6.67
CA ALA A 461 -16.79 -5.60 -7.54
C ALA A 461 -17.69 -6.59 -6.80
N LEU A 462 -17.34 -6.88 -5.55
CA LEU A 462 -18.14 -7.74 -4.68
C LEU A 462 -19.51 -7.13 -4.41
N GLY A 463 -19.58 -5.83 -4.05
CA GLY A 463 -20.84 -5.17 -3.75
C GLY A 463 -21.73 -5.01 -4.98
N GLU A 464 -21.16 -4.75 -6.16
CA GLU A 464 -21.95 -4.77 -7.38
C GLU A 464 -22.58 -6.15 -7.62
N TRP A 465 -21.79 -7.22 -7.44
CA TRP A 465 -22.31 -8.57 -7.60
C TRP A 465 -23.40 -8.87 -6.56
N VAL A 466 -23.23 -8.44 -5.30
CA VAL A 466 -24.26 -8.59 -4.24
C VAL A 466 -25.51 -7.82 -4.59
N LEU A 467 -25.39 -6.53 -4.93
CA LEU A 467 -26.50 -5.66 -5.32
C LEU A 467 -27.29 -6.28 -6.48
N LYS A 468 -26.59 -6.73 -7.53
CA LYS A 468 -27.23 -7.37 -8.68
C LYS A 468 -27.99 -8.62 -8.27
N THR A 469 -27.35 -9.51 -7.51
CA THR A 469 -27.92 -10.76 -7.06
C THR A 469 -29.13 -10.53 -6.16
N ALA A 470 -29.03 -9.58 -5.24
CA ALA A 470 -30.11 -9.22 -4.34
C ALA A 470 -31.30 -8.61 -5.09
N CYS A 471 -31.05 -7.72 -6.07
CA CYS A 471 -32.09 -7.13 -6.90
C CYS A 471 -32.77 -8.17 -7.81
N GLU A 472 -32.00 -9.07 -8.42
CA GLU A 472 -32.55 -10.20 -9.24
C GLU A 472 -33.46 -11.09 -8.38
N ALA A 473 -33.00 -11.44 -7.19
CA ALA A 473 -33.82 -12.22 -6.27
C ALA A 473 -35.10 -11.47 -5.88
N ALA A 474 -34.98 -10.21 -5.47
CA ALA A 474 -36.13 -9.40 -5.07
C ALA A 474 -37.14 -9.18 -6.20
N ALA A 475 -36.67 -8.99 -7.43
CA ALA A 475 -37.53 -8.87 -8.60
C ALA A 475 -38.35 -10.15 -8.86
N SER A 476 -37.81 -11.33 -8.47
CA SER A 476 -38.49 -12.62 -8.65
C SER A 476 -39.55 -12.94 -7.57
N TRP A 477 -39.62 -12.15 -6.48
CA TRP A 477 -40.58 -12.41 -5.41
C TRP A 477 -42.01 -12.12 -5.82
N SER A 478 -42.93 -12.99 -5.42
CA SER A 478 -44.37 -12.85 -5.69
C SER A 478 -45.02 -11.70 -4.95
N SER A 479 -44.42 -11.24 -3.86
CA SER A 479 -44.87 -10.11 -3.05
C SER A 479 -43.90 -8.93 -3.19
N PRO A 480 -44.34 -7.66 -3.11
CA PRO A 480 -43.50 -6.48 -3.29
C PRO A 480 -42.65 -6.19 -2.04
N LEU A 481 -42.00 -7.22 -1.51
CA LEU A 481 -41.12 -7.14 -0.35
C LEU A 481 -39.85 -6.35 -0.71
N LYS A 482 -39.26 -5.72 0.29
CA LYS A 482 -38.03 -4.94 0.12
C LYS A 482 -36.79 -5.81 0.29
N VAL A 483 -35.71 -5.38 -0.33
CA VAL A 483 -34.38 -5.97 -0.12
C VAL A 483 -33.40 -4.88 0.33
N SER A 484 -32.76 -5.13 1.46
CA SER A 484 -31.73 -4.26 2.00
C SER A 484 -30.35 -4.81 1.63
N VAL A 485 -29.43 -3.94 1.28
CA VAL A 485 -28.07 -4.29 0.87
C VAL A 485 -27.08 -3.33 1.54
N ASN A 486 -26.10 -3.87 2.25
CA ASN A 486 -25.04 -3.08 2.86
C ASN A 486 -24.09 -2.51 1.84
N VAL A 487 -23.69 -1.25 2.01
CA VAL A 487 -22.76 -0.51 1.16
C VAL A 487 -21.56 -0.09 1.99
N SER A 488 -20.36 -0.47 1.55
CA SER A 488 -19.10 -0.07 2.20
C SER A 488 -18.78 1.42 1.99
N PRO A 489 -18.08 2.07 2.95
CA PRO A 489 -17.56 3.42 2.79
C PRO A 489 -16.75 3.61 1.50
N VAL A 490 -15.93 2.62 1.16
CA VAL A 490 -15.11 2.64 -0.06
C VAL A 490 -15.97 2.72 -1.33
N GLN A 491 -17.12 2.05 -1.33
CA GLN A 491 -18.07 2.13 -2.44
C GLN A 491 -18.80 3.46 -2.48
N LEU A 492 -19.17 3.99 -1.31
CA LEU A 492 -19.86 5.26 -1.20
C LEU A 492 -18.98 6.42 -1.69
N MET A 493 -17.66 6.31 -1.60
CA MET A 493 -16.71 7.28 -2.16
C MET A 493 -16.50 7.14 -3.67
N ASN A 494 -17.00 6.06 -4.27
CA ASN A 494 -16.88 5.82 -5.71
C ASN A 494 -18.01 6.53 -6.48
N SER A 495 -17.65 7.48 -7.34
CA SER A 495 -18.61 8.25 -8.16
C SER A 495 -19.48 7.40 -9.11
N SER A 496 -19.12 6.15 -9.33
CA SER A 496 -19.86 5.26 -10.23
C SER A 496 -20.97 4.44 -9.53
N LEU A 497 -21.11 4.54 -8.20
CA LEU A 497 -22.11 3.77 -7.45
C LEU A 497 -23.52 4.05 -7.96
N THR A 498 -23.87 5.32 -8.18
CA THR A 498 -25.18 5.71 -8.70
C THR A 498 -25.47 5.05 -10.06
N ASP A 499 -24.52 5.10 -10.99
CA ASP A 499 -24.66 4.50 -12.32
C ASP A 499 -24.81 2.97 -12.25
N THR A 500 -24.08 2.35 -11.35
CA THR A 500 -24.16 0.92 -11.07
C THR A 500 -25.57 0.54 -10.59
N VAL A 501 -26.10 1.26 -9.60
CA VAL A 501 -27.44 1.01 -9.06
C VAL A 501 -28.49 1.21 -10.14
N VAL A 502 -28.41 2.30 -10.92
CA VAL A 502 -29.32 2.55 -12.05
C VAL A 502 -29.30 1.40 -13.05
N THR A 503 -28.11 0.93 -13.40
CA THR A 503 -27.94 -0.16 -14.37
C THR A 503 -28.53 -1.47 -13.82
N ILE A 504 -28.30 -1.77 -12.55
CA ILE A 504 -28.84 -2.95 -11.90
C ILE A 504 -30.37 -2.90 -11.84
N LEU A 505 -30.95 -1.81 -11.37
CA LEU A 505 -32.40 -1.64 -11.28
C LEU A 505 -33.07 -1.78 -12.66
N ARG A 506 -32.47 -1.17 -13.68
CA ARG A 506 -32.97 -1.28 -15.06
C ARG A 506 -32.89 -2.71 -15.61
N THR A 507 -31.80 -3.41 -15.33
CA THR A 507 -31.59 -4.79 -15.87
C THR A 507 -32.39 -5.84 -15.14
N THR A 508 -32.62 -5.66 -13.84
CA THR A 508 -33.40 -6.59 -13.01
C THR A 508 -34.89 -6.28 -13.03
N GLY A 509 -35.28 -5.05 -13.43
CA GLY A 509 -36.66 -4.60 -13.38
C GLY A 509 -37.20 -4.40 -11.97
N LEU A 510 -36.35 -4.34 -10.94
CA LEU A 510 -36.75 -4.08 -9.57
C LEU A 510 -37.18 -2.62 -9.43
N ASP A 511 -38.35 -2.40 -8.81
CA ASP A 511 -38.79 -1.06 -8.43
C ASP A 511 -37.77 -0.44 -7.47
N PRO A 512 -37.20 0.75 -7.75
CA PRO A 512 -36.23 1.41 -6.87
C PRO A 512 -36.68 1.52 -5.41
N TYR A 513 -37.96 1.75 -5.17
CA TYR A 513 -38.56 1.84 -3.82
C TYR A 513 -38.43 0.52 -3.02
N ARG A 514 -38.17 -0.59 -3.67
CA ARG A 514 -37.96 -1.89 -3.03
C ARG A 514 -36.51 -2.15 -2.65
N LEU A 515 -35.57 -1.39 -3.20
CA LEU A 515 -34.15 -1.43 -2.83
C LEU A 515 -33.91 -0.48 -1.67
N ASP A 516 -33.22 -0.95 -0.68
CA ASP A 516 -32.76 -0.22 0.50
C ASP A 516 -31.26 -0.38 0.65
N LEU A 517 -30.53 0.70 0.68
CA LEU A 517 -29.09 0.69 0.86
C LEU A 517 -28.75 1.04 2.30
N GLU A 518 -28.04 0.13 2.97
CA GLU A 518 -27.66 0.26 4.36
C GLU A 518 -26.21 0.75 4.45
N ILE A 519 -25.98 1.82 5.19
CA ILE A 519 -24.68 2.46 5.42
C ILE A 519 -24.48 2.63 6.92
N THR A 520 -23.27 2.42 7.39
CA THR A 520 -23.00 2.54 8.84
C THR A 520 -23.02 4.00 9.27
N GLU A 521 -23.30 4.21 10.55
CA GLU A 521 -23.30 5.54 11.17
C GLU A 521 -22.00 6.28 10.92
N SER A 522 -20.86 5.61 11.12
CA SER A 522 -19.52 6.18 10.96
C SER A 522 -19.23 6.69 9.53
N ASP A 523 -19.82 6.06 8.52
CA ASP A 523 -19.59 6.37 7.11
C ASP A 523 -20.30 7.64 6.65
N VAL A 524 -21.45 7.91 7.26
CA VAL A 524 -22.24 9.12 7.00
C VAL A 524 -21.55 10.35 7.59
N PHE A 525 -20.86 10.19 8.72
CA PHE A 525 -20.34 11.32 9.51
C PHE A 525 -18.89 11.69 9.21
N ASN A 526 -18.16 10.91 8.41
CA ASN A 526 -16.90 11.35 7.83
C ASN A 526 -17.15 12.55 6.89
N GLU A 527 -16.39 13.65 7.05
CA GLU A 527 -16.61 14.99 6.43
C GLU A 527 -16.55 15.03 4.90
N ASN A 528 -17.22 14.10 4.23
CA ASN A 528 -17.16 14.01 2.77
C ASN A 528 -18.48 14.45 2.12
N THR A 529 -18.51 15.69 1.63
CA THR A 529 -19.65 16.27 0.89
C THR A 529 -20.10 15.40 -0.28
N ARG A 530 -19.15 14.65 -0.89
CA ARG A 530 -19.40 13.80 -2.05
C ARG A 530 -20.27 12.58 -1.71
N SER A 531 -20.10 11.98 -0.54
CA SER A 531 -20.94 10.83 -0.12
C SER A 531 -22.41 11.24 0.00
N LEU A 532 -22.67 12.42 0.56
CA LEU A 532 -24.04 12.96 0.66
C LEU A 532 -24.66 13.26 -0.70
N GLU A 533 -23.88 13.72 -1.66
CA GLU A 533 -24.35 13.94 -3.03
C GLU A 533 -24.77 12.62 -3.70
N ILE A 534 -23.96 11.57 -3.57
CA ILE A 534 -24.26 10.23 -4.10
C ILE A 534 -25.54 9.67 -3.46
N LEU A 535 -25.67 9.77 -2.14
CA LEU A 535 -26.86 9.32 -1.43
C LEU A 535 -28.12 10.10 -1.87
N SER A 536 -27.99 11.41 -2.09
CA SER A 536 -29.08 12.23 -2.59
C SER A 536 -29.53 11.80 -3.98
N GLN A 537 -28.60 11.52 -4.89
CA GLN A 537 -28.90 11.01 -6.23
C GLN A 537 -29.59 9.65 -6.19
N LEU A 538 -29.14 8.73 -5.34
CA LEU A 538 -29.75 7.41 -5.15
C LEU A 538 -31.18 7.54 -4.64
N ARG A 539 -31.43 8.47 -3.73
CA ARG A 539 -32.74 8.74 -3.20
C ARG A 539 -33.69 9.39 -4.22
N GLU A 540 -33.18 10.27 -5.09
CA GLU A 540 -33.95 10.84 -6.21
C GLU A 540 -34.41 9.75 -7.20
N LEU A 541 -33.67 8.66 -7.32
CA LEU A 541 -34.08 7.46 -8.08
C LEU A 541 -35.20 6.67 -7.41
N GLY A 542 -35.52 6.97 -6.15
CA GLY A 542 -36.50 6.24 -5.36
C GLY A 542 -35.94 5.11 -4.49
N VAL A 543 -34.60 4.93 -4.45
CA VAL A 543 -33.92 3.97 -3.58
C VAL A 543 -33.99 4.47 -2.14
N GLN A 544 -34.27 3.58 -1.21
CA GLN A 544 -34.27 3.90 0.22
C GLN A 544 -32.87 3.85 0.80
N ILE A 545 -32.60 4.73 1.77
CA ILE A 545 -31.30 4.78 2.46
C ILE A 545 -31.52 4.58 3.96
N SER A 546 -30.83 3.61 4.51
CA SER A 546 -30.90 3.25 5.94
C SER A 546 -29.57 3.48 6.62
N ILE A 547 -29.62 3.95 7.87
CA ILE A 547 -28.44 4.00 8.74
C ILE A 547 -28.37 2.70 9.53
N ASP A 548 -27.23 2.05 9.44
CA ASP A 548 -26.93 0.82 10.15
C ASP A 548 -26.02 1.04 11.38
N ASP A 549 -26.01 0.07 12.32
CA ASP A 549 -25.22 0.06 13.57
C ASP A 549 -25.41 1.33 14.42
N PHE A 550 -26.61 1.93 14.40
CA PHE A 550 -26.87 3.20 15.05
C PHE A 550 -26.77 3.14 16.57
N GLY A 551 -26.00 4.08 17.14
CA GLY A 551 -25.75 4.25 18.57
C GLY A 551 -24.39 3.77 19.03
N THR A 552 -23.58 3.15 18.16
CA THR A 552 -22.22 2.69 18.49
C THR A 552 -21.15 3.77 18.26
N GLY A 553 -21.50 4.87 17.55
CA GLY A 553 -20.62 5.97 17.18
C GLY A 553 -20.89 7.28 17.93
N TYR A 554 -20.08 8.29 17.63
CA TYR A 554 -20.27 9.67 18.11
C TYR A 554 -21.25 10.43 17.21
N SER A 555 -22.55 10.19 17.36
CA SER A 555 -23.55 10.87 16.54
C SER A 555 -23.64 12.37 16.85
N SER A 556 -23.42 13.19 15.85
CA SER A 556 -23.90 14.58 15.84
C SER A 556 -25.35 14.57 15.38
N LEU A 557 -26.30 14.65 16.29
CA LEU A 557 -27.75 14.76 16.00
C LEU A 557 -28.09 15.83 14.97
N SER A 558 -27.29 16.90 14.89
CA SER A 558 -27.44 17.95 13.90
C SER A 558 -27.26 17.44 12.46
N ARG A 559 -26.39 16.45 12.23
CA ARG A 559 -26.12 15.93 10.88
C ARG A 559 -27.22 15.00 10.38
N LEU A 560 -27.89 14.25 11.26
CA LEU A 560 -29.07 13.44 10.93
C LEU A 560 -30.24 14.28 10.37
N SER A 561 -30.33 15.55 10.76
CA SER A 561 -31.36 16.45 10.27
C SER A 561 -31.08 17.03 8.88
N TYR A 562 -29.83 16.97 8.39
CA TYR A 562 -29.46 17.49 7.08
C TYR A 562 -29.76 16.53 5.93
N PHE A 563 -29.68 15.21 6.19
CA PHE A 563 -29.99 14.22 5.16
C PHE A 563 -31.22 13.41 5.58
N PRO A 564 -32.29 13.36 4.78
CA PRO A 564 -33.50 12.64 5.12
C PRO A 564 -33.34 11.13 4.85
N PHE A 565 -32.82 10.40 5.81
CA PHE A 565 -32.80 8.93 5.79
C PHE A 565 -34.21 8.36 5.92
N ASP A 566 -34.42 7.18 5.35
CA ASP A 566 -35.73 6.50 5.39
C ASP A 566 -35.87 5.59 6.61
N LYS A 567 -34.75 5.02 7.09
CA LYS A 567 -34.71 4.09 8.23
C LYS A 567 -33.50 4.27 9.14
N ILE A 568 -33.65 3.87 10.38
CA ILE A 568 -32.57 3.68 11.36
C ILE A 568 -32.63 2.25 11.86
N LYS A 569 -31.50 1.53 11.84
CA LYS A 569 -31.34 0.22 12.42
C LYS A 569 -30.63 0.37 13.76
N ILE A 570 -31.30 -0.07 14.83
CA ILE A 570 -30.73 -0.06 16.20
C ILE A 570 -29.81 -1.26 16.31
N ASP A 571 -28.54 -1.02 16.62
CA ASP A 571 -27.54 -2.07 16.75
C ASP A 571 -27.93 -3.14 17.78
N ARG A 572 -27.57 -4.36 17.48
CA ARG A 572 -27.82 -5.53 18.30
C ARG A 572 -27.33 -5.36 19.74
N SER A 573 -26.23 -4.66 19.99
CA SER A 573 -25.65 -4.49 21.34
C SER A 573 -26.64 -3.87 22.33
N PHE A 574 -27.52 -2.98 21.87
CA PHE A 574 -28.56 -2.35 22.69
C PHE A 574 -29.82 -3.21 22.83
N VAL A 575 -30.04 -4.11 21.88
CA VAL A 575 -31.25 -4.96 21.88
C VAL A 575 -31.07 -6.25 22.68
N ILE A 576 -29.85 -6.78 22.74
CA ILE A 576 -29.57 -8.09 23.35
C ILE A 576 -29.92 -8.14 24.85
N ASN A 577 -29.74 -7.04 25.56
CA ASN A 577 -29.90 -6.98 27.03
C ASN A 577 -31.28 -6.48 27.47
N ILE A 578 -32.14 -6.03 26.58
CA ILE A 578 -33.50 -5.62 26.96
C ILE A 578 -34.39 -6.86 27.17
N PRO A 579 -35.35 -6.81 28.12
CA PRO A 579 -35.67 -5.66 28.99
C PRO A 579 -34.88 -5.59 30.30
N HIS A 580 -33.84 -6.38 30.47
CA HIS A 580 -33.18 -6.60 31.77
C HIS A 580 -32.23 -5.47 32.18
N GLN A 581 -31.62 -4.76 31.21
CA GLN A 581 -30.78 -3.58 31.47
C GLN A 581 -31.57 -2.30 31.17
N GLN A 582 -31.71 -1.44 32.19
CA GLN A 582 -32.49 -0.22 32.08
C GLN A 582 -31.82 0.80 31.17
N ASP A 583 -30.48 0.89 31.21
CA ASP A 583 -29.71 1.83 30.38
C ASP A 583 -29.91 1.54 28.88
N ASP A 584 -29.80 0.27 28.46
CA ASP A 584 -30.04 -0.15 27.09
C ASP A 584 -31.49 0.12 26.65
N LEU A 585 -32.45 -0.15 27.54
CA LEU A 585 -33.86 0.14 27.28
C LEU A 585 -34.12 1.64 27.07
N ASP A 586 -33.45 2.49 27.84
CA ASP A 586 -33.57 3.95 27.73
C ASP A 586 -32.90 4.48 26.45
N ILE A 587 -31.76 3.89 26.05
CA ILE A 587 -31.11 4.18 24.75
C ILE A 587 -32.04 3.78 23.60
N VAL A 588 -32.57 2.57 23.59
CA VAL A 588 -33.50 2.10 22.56
C VAL A 588 -34.73 3.02 22.48
N ARG A 589 -35.31 3.42 23.63
CA ARG A 589 -36.43 4.36 23.71
C ARG A 589 -36.08 5.71 23.09
N LEU A 590 -34.87 6.21 23.38
CA LEU A 590 -34.39 7.48 22.84
C LEU A 590 -34.25 7.42 21.31
N ILE A 591 -33.64 6.36 20.78
CA ILE A 591 -33.47 6.16 19.34
C ILE A 591 -34.84 6.08 18.64
N ILE A 592 -35.76 5.29 19.19
CA ILE A 592 -37.13 5.16 18.64
C ILE A 592 -37.84 6.52 18.64
N SER A 593 -37.78 7.27 19.74
CA SER A 593 -38.40 8.59 19.81
C SER A 593 -37.84 9.59 18.84
N MET A 594 -36.51 9.57 18.68
CA MET A 594 -35.78 10.41 17.74
C MET A 594 -36.15 10.08 16.29
N GLY A 595 -36.10 8.80 15.91
CA GLY A 595 -36.44 8.39 14.55
C GLY A 595 -37.87 8.75 14.17
N LYS A 596 -38.81 8.58 15.09
CA LYS A 596 -40.21 9.02 14.88
C LYS A 596 -40.31 10.53 14.66
N SER A 597 -39.56 11.31 15.43
CA SER A 597 -39.53 12.79 15.28
C SER A 597 -38.95 13.23 13.93
N LEU A 598 -38.07 12.40 13.36
CA LEU A 598 -37.45 12.63 12.04
C LEU A 598 -38.20 11.92 10.89
N HIS A 599 -39.36 11.32 11.17
CA HIS A 599 -40.17 10.56 10.21
C HIS A 599 -39.45 9.36 9.58
N MET A 600 -38.50 8.77 10.29
CA MET A 600 -37.79 7.58 9.87
C MET A 600 -38.41 6.31 10.47
N ARG A 601 -38.38 5.21 9.74
CA ARG A 601 -38.73 3.89 10.29
C ARG A 601 -37.61 3.35 11.15
N ILE A 602 -37.97 2.62 12.19
CA ILE A 602 -37.02 2.02 13.12
C ILE A 602 -37.01 0.52 12.95
N VAL A 603 -35.84 -0.04 12.75
CA VAL A 603 -35.58 -1.48 12.75
C VAL A 603 -34.77 -1.81 14.00
N ALA A 604 -35.19 -2.76 14.82
CA ALA A 604 -34.38 -3.28 15.92
C ALA A 604 -33.72 -4.59 15.50
N GLU A 605 -32.41 -4.64 15.62
CA GLU A 605 -31.62 -5.79 15.24
C GLU A 605 -31.35 -6.74 16.39
N GLY A 606 -31.02 -8.01 16.07
CA GLY A 606 -30.61 -8.99 17.05
C GLY A 606 -31.73 -9.41 18.00
N VAL A 607 -32.99 -9.35 17.57
CA VAL A 607 -34.14 -9.83 18.38
C VAL A 607 -34.11 -11.34 18.42
N GLU A 608 -33.86 -11.90 19.59
CA GLU A 608 -33.72 -13.35 19.82
C GLU A 608 -34.81 -13.94 20.69
N THR A 609 -35.51 -13.10 21.49
CA THR A 609 -36.52 -13.56 22.46
C THR A 609 -37.85 -12.82 22.29
N GLU A 610 -38.93 -13.50 22.68
CA GLU A 610 -40.28 -12.90 22.73
C GLU A 610 -40.37 -11.74 23.73
N GLU A 611 -39.54 -11.73 24.78
CA GLU A 611 -39.52 -10.64 25.75
C GLU A 611 -38.94 -9.36 25.15
N GLN A 612 -37.86 -9.48 24.36
CA GLN A 612 -37.30 -8.37 23.58
C GLN A 612 -38.34 -7.82 22.62
N LEU A 613 -38.99 -8.69 21.85
CA LEU A 613 -40.02 -8.30 20.89
C LEU A 613 -41.19 -7.56 21.58
N LYS A 614 -41.66 -8.04 22.70
CA LYS A 614 -42.72 -7.37 23.48
C LYS A 614 -42.30 -6.00 23.98
N SER A 615 -41.04 -5.85 24.39
CA SER A 615 -40.51 -4.56 24.84
C SER A 615 -40.39 -3.56 23.69
N LEU A 616 -39.90 -4.00 22.54
CA LEU A 616 -39.81 -3.18 21.32
C LEU A 616 -41.19 -2.75 20.84
N ARG A 617 -42.20 -3.64 20.86
CA ARG A 617 -43.60 -3.30 20.55
C ARG A 617 -44.14 -2.21 21.48
N LYS A 618 -43.90 -2.33 22.79
CA LYS A 618 -44.33 -1.31 23.77
C LYS A 618 -43.67 0.06 23.52
N LEU A 619 -42.41 0.07 23.10
CA LEU A 619 -41.69 1.29 22.74
C LEU A 619 -42.11 1.86 21.39
N GLY A 620 -42.88 1.07 20.60
CA GLY A 620 -43.38 1.46 19.30
C GLY A 620 -42.32 1.38 18.20
N CYS A 621 -41.45 0.39 18.25
CA CYS A 621 -40.58 0.03 17.15
C CYS A 621 -41.41 -0.44 15.95
N ASP A 622 -41.01 -0.05 14.72
CA ASP A 622 -41.77 -0.38 13.52
C ASP A 622 -41.42 -1.76 12.97
N LEU A 623 -40.16 -2.09 12.91
CA LEU A 623 -39.64 -3.30 12.29
C LEU A 623 -38.66 -4.00 13.22
N VAL A 624 -38.52 -5.31 13.07
CA VAL A 624 -37.64 -6.15 13.87
C VAL A 624 -36.92 -7.15 12.98
N GLN A 625 -35.67 -7.42 13.34
CA GLN A 625 -34.81 -8.40 12.70
C GLN A 625 -34.03 -9.17 13.76
N GLY A 626 -33.88 -10.48 13.58
CA GLY A 626 -33.13 -11.30 14.51
C GLY A 626 -33.47 -12.78 14.39
N TYR A 627 -32.83 -13.60 15.21
CA TYR A 627 -32.99 -15.05 15.14
C TYR A 627 -34.38 -15.54 15.59
N LEU A 628 -35.10 -14.70 16.31
CA LEU A 628 -36.51 -14.99 16.64
C LEU A 628 -37.38 -14.98 15.38
N ILE A 629 -37.13 -14.06 14.45
CA ILE A 629 -37.85 -13.92 13.18
C ILE A 629 -37.34 -14.94 12.16
N GLY A 630 -36.03 -15.01 12.02
CA GLY A 630 -35.37 -15.95 11.14
C GLY A 630 -33.85 -15.75 11.09
N LYS A 631 -33.13 -16.85 10.89
CA LYS A 631 -31.70 -16.81 10.68
C LYS A 631 -31.41 -16.49 9.20
N PRO A 632 -30.27 -15.85 8.91
CA PRO A 632 -29.82 -15.73 7.53
C PRO A 632 -29.75 -17.10 6.85
N GLY A 633 -30.37 -17.23 5.70
CA GLY A 633 -30.39 -18.48 4.94
C GLY A 633 -30.49 -18.24 3.43
N PRO A 634 -30.22 -19.26 2.61
CA PRO A 634 -30.53 -19.19 1.20
C PRO A 634 -32.04 -19.02 1.03
N LEU A 635 -32.47 -18.31 -0.01
CA LEU A 635 -33.88 -18.22 -0.36
C LEU A 635 -34.43 -19.63 -0.62
N THR A 636 -35.19 -20.16 0.33
CA THR A 636 -35.98 -21.37 0.12
C THR A 636 -37.23 -21.02 -0.66
N SER A 637 -37.79 -22.00 -1.40
CA SER A 637 -38.97 -21.88 -2.25
C SER A 637 -40.27 -21.37 -1.55
N ALA A 638 -40.21 -21.01 -0.27
CA ALA A 638 -41.29 -20.39 0.52
C ALA A 638 -41.40 -18.86 0.31
N GLY A 639 -40.46 -18.22 -0.38
CA GLY A 639 -40.52 -16.80 -0.75
C GLY A 639 -40.78 -16.58 -2.28
N LYS A 640 -41.08 -17.66 -3.01
CA LYS A 640 -41.49 -17.60 -4.43
C LYS A 640 -42.98 -17.42 -4.58
#